data_5f8f0e776bd68dba664437b673e47b0e
#
_entry.id   5f8f0e776bd68dba664437b673e47b0e
#
_cell.length_a   1.000
_cell.length_b   1.000
_cell.length_c   1.000
_cell.angle_alpha   90.00
_cell.angle_beta   90.00
_cell.angle_gamma   90.00
#
_symmetry.space_group_name_H-M   'P 1'
#
loop_
_entity.id
_entity.type
_entity.pdbx_description
1 polymer ?
#
loop_
_entity_poly.entity_id
_entity_poly.type
_entity_poly.pdbx_seq_one_letter_code
_entity_poly.pdbx_strand_id
1 'polypeptide(L)'
;MKKLILSLLLALPLIAAAQEKIKVACVGNSVTYGYGHANPAETSYPTQLQEMLGNGYEVRNFGHSGATLLSKGHRPYINLPEYAAAIEWAPDIVVIHLGLNDTDPRNWPNYRDEFFGDYTAIIESFRAAHPDKSPKIYVCRMTPIFHWHRRFKSGTRDWYWQIQERIEGIARSGDFELIDLSRYLYSRPDLMPDALHPNPEGAGIIAGQVYSAITDDFGGLALPAIYSDNMVVQRGVPFTIHGTANAGSRVKGRFDNERNSTVAGDDGSWQLTFEAREADGKSHKIKIEADGKSIEFTNIAIGEVWLCSGQSNMAFMVKESSHREASLANIEGKDIRLYDMKPRVYTDNVEWDTTALVALNRHDYYIPTLWQMQNEENVSNFSAVAYHFGAMLADSLGVPVGLICNAIGGAPAESFIDRKTIEHHPMLVDLLYNWKENDMIQDWCRGRAAQNIAKSTNRLQRHPYEPCYLYETGIAPIACYPISGAIWYQGESNAHNVELHEVIFLTLVDSWRRTWNNPIMPFYFVQLSSINRPSWPHFRDSQRRLATKIPYCDFAVSSDIGHPTDVHPKEKAPVGERLARLALNQFYGMTHVAQHGPTPVKAYIEGGNTIIEFENAATITTSDGNKLRGLQIAGEFGGFADVDFNSQATIEGNRIVIDGTAHRVRYAWRPYTDANMVNEEGLPASTFEIEVK
;
A
#
# COMPACT_ATOMS: atom_id res chain seq x y z
N MET A 1 -84.24 -34.60 29.21
CA MET A 1 -84.22 -33.44 28.27
C MET A 1 -82.86 -32.87 28.31
N LYS A 2 -81.97 -33.26 27.34
CA LYS A 2 -80.62 -32.77 27.15
C LYS A 2 -80.63 -31.64 26.13
N LYS A 3 -80.27 -30.40 26.53
CA LYS A 3 -80.11 -29.25 25.60
C LYS A 3 -78.77 -29.37 24.92
N LEU A 4 -78.77 -29.50 23.59
CA LEU A 4 -77.59 -29.39 22.72
C LEU A 4 -77.37 -27.91 22.49
N ILE A 5 -76.22 -27.39 22.88
CA ILE A 5 -75.72 -26.02 22.53
C ILE A 5 -74.84 -26.22 21.31
N LEU A 6 -75.23 -25.71 20.17
CA LEU A 6 -74.49 -25.67 18.91
C LEU A 6 -73.64 -24.39 18.89
N SER A 7 -72.31 -24.47 19.13
CA SER A 7 -71.44 -23.38 18.98
C SER A 7 -71.04 -23.19 17.51
N LEU A 8 -71.53 -22.09 16.90
CA LEU A 8 -71.18 -21.67 15.56
C LEU A 8 -69.82 -20.95 15.64
N LEU A 9 -68.71 -21.59 15.26
CA LEU A 9 -67.38 -20.96 15.04
C LEU A 9 -67.49 -20.18 13.72
N LEU A 10 -67.55 -18.85 13.80
CA LEU A 10 -67.28 -17.93 12.70
C LEU A 10 -65.78 -17.97 12.39
N ALA A 11 -65.37 -18.68 11.32
CA ALA A 11 -64.03 -18.55 10.74
C ALA A 11 -63.97 -17.21 9.98
N LEU A 12 -63.41 -16.19 10.59
CA LEU A 12 -62.99 -14.98 9.88
C LEU A 12 -61.77 -15.36 8.99
N PRO A 13 -61.84 -15.13 7.68
CA PRO A 13 -60.65 -15.27 6.83
C PRO A 13 -59.67 -14.21 7.28
N LEU A 14 -58.50 -14.59 7.82
CA LEU A 14 -57.33 -13.73 7.88
C LEU A 14 -56.95 -13.38 6.44
N ILE A 15 -57.46 -12.25 5.95
CA ILE A 15 -56.87 -11.61 4.78
C ILE A 15 -55.51 -11.10 5.27
N ALA A 16 -54.46 -11.86 5.06
CA ALA A 16 -53.09 -11.35 5.14
C ALA A 16 -53.02 -10.26 4.06
N ALA A 17 -53.13 -9.00 4.46
CA ALA A 17 -52.80 -7.89 3.57
C ALA A 17 -51.39 -8.16 3.08
N ALA A 18 -51.22 -8.39 1.77
CA ALA A 18 -49.90 -8.50 1.18
C ALA A 18 -49.17 -7.21 1.52
N GLN A 19 -48.13 -7.32 2.32
CA GLN A 19 -47.32 -6.17 2.69
C GLN A 19 -46.76 -5.55 1.39
N GLU A 20 -47.04 -4.25 1.16
CA GLU A 20 -46.57 -3.58 -0.04
C GLU A 20 -45.04 -3.61 -0.04
N LYS A 21 -44.47 -4.06 -1.16
CA LYS A 21 -43.02 -4.18 -1.31
C LYS A 21 -42.38 -2.80 -1.42
N ILE A 22 -41.22 -2.62 -0.82
CA ILE A 22 -40.40 -1.44 -1.00
C ILE A 22 -39.80 -1.46 -2.41
N LYS A 23 -40.08 -0.44 -3.20
CA LYS A 23 -39.63 -0.33 -4.58
C LYS A 23 -38.25 0.33 -4.67
N VAL A 24 -37.28 -0.36 -5.26
CA VAL A 24 -35.89 0.13 -5.43
C VAL A 24 -35.61 0.31 -6.92
N ALA A 25 -35.46 1.56 -7.37
CA ALA A 25 -35.07 1.89 -8.74
C ALA A 25 -33.53 2.02 -8.85
N CYS A 26 -32.89 1.12 -9.60
CA CYS A 26 -31.48 1.23 -9.97
C CYS A 26 -31.37 2.02 -11.27
N VAL A 27 -31.08 3.31 -11.15
CA VAL A 27 -30.93 4.29 -12.23
C VAL A 27 -29.46 4.37 -12.64
N GLY A 28 -29.16 4.24 -13.94
CA GLY A 28 -27.75 4.30 -14.31
C GLY A 28 -27.44 4.03 -15.78
N ASN A 29 -26.19 3.71 -16.02
CA ASN A 29 -25.61 3.49 -17.35
C ASN A 29 -25.46 1.98 -17.67
N SER A 30 -24.47 1.65 -18.51
CA SER A 30 -24.18 0.27 -18.93
C SER A 30 -23.80 -0.66 -17.77
N VAL A 31 -23.19 -0.15 -16.70
CA VAL A 31 -22.88 -0.95 -15.50
C VAL A 31 -24.18 -1.40 -14.81
N THR A 32 -25.12 -0.49 -14.66
CA THR A 32 -26.46 -0.82 -14.10
C THR A 32 -27.21 -1.78 -15.00
N TYR A 33 -27.17 -1.57 -16.33
CA TYR A 33 -27.76 -2.47 -17.31
C TYR A 33 -27.20 -3.90 -17.22
N GLY A 34 -25.90 -4.06 -16.90
CA GLY A 34 -25.16 -5.33 -16.93
C GLY A 34 -24.52 -5.61 -18.29
N TYR A 35 -23.98 -4.57 -18.94
CA TYR A 35 -23.28 -4.71 -20.21
C TYR A 35 -22.07 -5.66 -20.09
N GLY A 36 -21.91 -6.52 -21.10
CA GLY A 36 -20.84 -7.54 -21.13
C GLY A 36 -21.20 -8.85 -20.43
N HIS A 37 -22.31 -8.92 -19.71
CA HIS A 37 -22.80 -10.17 -19.13
C HIS A 37 -23.48 -11.04 -20.18
N ALA A 38 -23.33 -12.36 -20.07
CA ALA A 38 -24.01 -13.31 -20.96
C ALA A 38 -25.54 -13.23 -20.79
N ASN A 39 -26.01 -13.05 -19.57
CA ASN A 39 -27.44 -12.85 -19.24
C ASN A 39 -27.55 -11.73 -18.16
N PRO A 40 -27.69 -10.45 -18.55
CA PRO A 40 -27.87 -9.34 -17.60
C PRO A 40 -29.10 -9.49 -16.69
N ALA A 41 -30.15 -10.16 -17.16
CA ALA A 41 -31.37 -10.40 -16.36
C ALA A 41 -31.10 -11.31 -15.14
N GLU A 42 -30.03 -12.09 -15.15
CA GLU A 42 -29.67 -12.98 -14.03
C GLU A 42 -28.49 -12.43 -13.21
N THR A 43 -27.58 -11.70 -13.85
CA THR A 43 -26.26 -11.40 -13.25
C THR A 43 -25.91 -9.92 -13.11
N SER A 44 -26.78 -9.01 -13.57
CA SER A 44 -26.60 -7.58 -13.30
C SER A 44 -26.68 -7.27 -11.80
N TYR A 45 -26.07 -6.17 -11.34
CA TYR A 45 -26.11 -5.85 -9.91
C TYR A 45 -27.54 -5.61 -9.38
N PRO A 46 -28.49 -5.03 -10.13
CA PRO A 46 -29.88 -4.90 -9.64
C PRO A 46 -30.55 -6.25 -9.41
N THR A 47 -30.27 -7.24 -10.26
CA THR A 47 -30.82 -8.59 -10.08
C THR A 47 -30.23 -9.28 -8.85
N GLN A 48 -28.91 -9.22 -8.68
CA GLN A 48 -28.25 -9.75 -7.49
C GLN A 48 -28.68 -9.00 -6.21
N LEU A 49 -28.92 -7.70 -6.29
CA LEU A 49 -29.47 -6.91 -5.18
C LEU A 49 -30.88 -7.38 -4.79
N GLN A 50 -31.75 -7.71 -5.79
CA GLN A 50 -33.07 -8.27 -5.51
C GLN A 50 -32.97 -9.58 -4.73
N GLU A 51 -32.03 -10.44 -5.08
CA GLU A 51 -31.80 -11.70 -4.35
C GLU A 51 -31.37 -11.46 -2.90
N MET A 52 -30.46 -10.49 -2.67
CA MET A 52 -29.99 -10.12 -1.34
C MET A 52 -31.09 -9.50 -0.47
N LEU A 53 -31.92 -8.59 -1.02
CA LEU A 53 -32.98 -7.89 -0.30
C LEU A 53 -34.23 -8.78 -0.05
N GLY A 54 -34.40 -9.81 -0.86
CA GLY A 54 -35.49 -10.78 -0.69
C GLY A 54 -36.89 -10.23 -1.02
N ASN A 55 -37.91 -10.92 -0.52
CA ASN A 55 -39.34 -10.73 -0.93
C ASN A 55 -39.96 -9.43 -0.41
N GLY A 56 -39.39 -8.74 0.56
CA GLY A 56 -39.88 -7.46 1.07
C GLY A 56 -39.62 -6.28 0.14
N TYR A 57 -38.82 -6.49 -0.87
CA TYR A 57 -38.41 -5.47 -1.83
C TYR A 57 -38.80 -5.88 -3.27
N GLU A 58 -38.97 -4.88 -4.15
CA GLU A 58 -39.03 -5.03 -5.59
C GLU A 58 -37.95 -4.13 -6.22
N VAL A 59 -36.88 -4.75 -6.76
CA VAL A 59 -35.79 -4.05 -7.41
C VAL A 59 -35.99 -4.06 -8.92
N ARG A 60 -35.90 -2.88 -9.56
CA ARG A 60 -35.95 -2.78 -11.03
C ARG A 60 -34.70 -2.12 -11.58
N ASN A 61 -34.26 -2.67 -12.71
CA ASN A 61 -33.13 -2.18 -13.48
C ASN A 61 -33.60 -1.14 -14.50
N PHE A 62 -33.22 0.12 -14.29
CA PHE A 62 -33.43 1.24 -15.20
C PHE A 62 -32.11 1.74 -15.82
N GLY A 63 -31.13 0.84 -15.97
CA GLY A 63 -29.85 1.12 -16.60
C GLY A 63 -29.97 1.17 -18.14
N HIS A 64 -29.29 2.14 -18.77
CA HIS A 64 -29.17 2.23 -20.22
C HIS A 64 -27.74 2.41 -20.66
N SER A 65 -27.25 1.52 -21.57
CA SER A 65 -25.86 1.54 -22.03
C SER A 65 -25.53 2.85 -22.77
N GLY A 66 -24.45 3.50 -22.33
CA GLY A 66 -24.00 4.77 -22.89
C GLY A 66 -24.67 6.02 -22.32
N ALA A 67 -25.60 5.88 -21.38
CA ALA A 67 -26.31 7.02 -20.77
C ALA A 67 -25.34 7.99 -20.07
N THR A 68 -25.50 9.28 -20.33
CA THR A 68 -24.79 10.37 -19.65
C THR A 68 -25.67 11.03 -18.60
N LEU A 69 -25.05 11.55 -17.55
CA LEU A 69 -25.72 12.44 -16.61
C LEU A 69 -26.05 13.78 -17.27
N LEU A 70 -25.03 14.35 -17.95
CA LEU A 70 -25.15 15.65 -18.62
C LEU A 70 -26.30 15.69 -19.61
N SER A 71 -27.20 16.65 -19.45
CA SER A 71 -28.39 16.84 -20.29
C SER A 71 -28.07 17.20 -21.74
N LYS A 72 -26.88 17.78 -21.98
CA LYS A 72 -26.32 18.05 -23.32
C LYS A 72 -25.27 17.00 -23.75
N GLY A 73 -25.12 15.93 -23.00
CA GLY A 73 -24.23 14.83 -23.35
C GLY A 73 -24.66 14.12 -24.62
N HIS A 74 -23.83 13.21 -25.13
CA HIS A 74 -24.15 12.50 -26.38
C HIS A 74 -25.31 11.51 -26.26
N ARG A 75 -25.72 11.14 -25.04
CA ARG A 75 -26.90 10.28 -24.75
C ARG A 75 -27.47 10.61 -23.36
N PRO A 76 -28.16 11.76 -23.23
CA PRO A 76 -28.67 12.20 -21.94
C PRO A 76 -29.68 11.19 -21.35
N TYR A 77 -29.46 10.76 -20.10
CA TYR A 77 -30.33 9.80 -19.42
C TYR A 77 -31.79 10.32 -19.33
N ILE A 78 -31.97 11.61 -19.11
CA ILE A 78 -33.29 12.26 -19.02
C ILE A 78 -34.17 12.12 -20.28
N ASN A 79 -33.56 11.81 -21.43
CA ASN A 79 -34.27 11.63 -22.72
C ASN A 79 -34.53 10.14 -23.06
N LEU A 80 -34.22 9.21 -22.17
CA LEU A 80 -34.32 7.78 -22.41
C LEU A 80 -35.63 7.20 -21.85
N PRO A 81 -36.18 6.15 -22.48
CA PRO A 81 -37.38 5.47 -21.98
C PRO A 81 -37.27 4.97 -20.54
N GLU A 82 -36.05 4.51 -20.13
CA GLU A 82 -35.78 4.00 -18.80
C GLU A 82 -35.94 5.08 -17.73
N TYR A 83 -35.59 6.33 -18.04
CA TYR A 83 -35.84 7.46 -17.14
C TYR A 83 -37.34 7.68 -16.92
N ALA A 84 -38.10 7.79 -18.01
CA ALA A 84 -39.54 8.00 -17.93
C ALA A 84 -40.24 6.84 -17.17
N ALA A 85 -39.85 5.58 -17.45
CA ALA A 85 -40.35 4.41 -16.78
C ALA A 85 -39.99 4.37 -15.28
N ALA A 86 -38.78 4.82 -14.91
CA ALA A 86 -38.38 4.91 -13.52
C ALA A 86 -39.17 5.94 -12.73
N ILE A 87 -39.46 7.08 -13.33
CA ILE A 87 -40.32 8.13 -12.74
C ILE A 87 -41.77 7.61 -12.58
N GLU A 88 -42.34 7.04 -13.63
CA GLU A 88 -43.72 6.52 -13.62
C GLU A 88 -43.91 5.39 -12.59
N TRP A 89 -42.87 4.58 -12.37
CA TRP A 89 -42.94 3.45 -11.43
C TRP A 89 -43.05 3.87 -9.95
N ALA A 90 -42.80 5.12 -9.62
CA ALA A 90 -42.88 5.68 -8.27
C ALA A 90 -42.11 4.88 -7.22
N PRO A 91 -40.77 4.86 -7.31
CA PRO A 91 -39.93 4.13 -6.37
C PRO A 91 -39.94 4.74 -4.96
N ASP A 92 -39.71 3.89 -3.94
CA ASP A 92 -39.46 4.32 -2.57
C ASP A 92 -37.97 4.66 -2.36
N ILE A 93 -37.08 4.01 -3.12
CA ILE A 93 -35.63 4.18 -3.06
C ILE A 93 -35.12 4.34 -4.50
N VAL A 94 -34.22 5.30 -4.71
CA VAL A 94 -33.54 5.53 -5.98
C VAL A 94 -32.03 5.46 -5.77
N VAL A 95 -31.36 4.57 -6.50
CA VAL A 95 -29.89 4.43 -6.51
C VAL A 95 -29.37 4.96 -7.84
N ILE A 96 -28.62 6.05 -7.83
CA ILE A 96 -28.17 6.76 -9.03
C ILE A 96 -26.68 6.51 -9.30
N HIS A 97 -26.39 5.73 -10.35
CA HIS A 97 -25.04 5.44 -10.82
C HIS A 97 -24.82 5.99 -12.24
N LEU A 98 -24.60 7.29 -12.36
CA LEU A 98 -24.32 8.01 -13.61
C LEU A 98 -22.98 8.76 -13.52
N GLY A 99 -22.44 9.23 -14.65
CA GLY A 99 -21.17 9.97 -14.72
C GLY A 99 -20.07 9.28 -15.54
N LEU A 100 -20.05 7.95 -15.64
CA LEU A 100 -18.98 7.22 -16.37
C LEU A 100 -18.89 7.63 -17.84
N ASN A 101 -20.01 7.76 -18.54
CA ASN A 101 -20.03 8.16 -19.95
C ASN A 101 -19.77 9.66 -20.13
N ASP A 102 -19.88 10.42 -19.05
CA ASP A 102 -19.55 11.84 -19.05
C ASP A 102 -18.04 12.09 -19.15
N THR A 103 -17.20 11.08 -18.85
CA THR A 103 -15.76 11.09 -19.13
C THR A 103 -15.39 11.09 -20.62
N ASP A 104 -16.36 11.06 -21.54
CA ASP A 104 -16.12 11.15 -22.97
C ASP A 104 -15.72 12.57 -23.37
N PRO A 105 -14.76 12.78 -24.31
CA PRO A 105 -14.35 14.11 -24.79
C PRO A 105 -15.48 14.91 -25.47
N ARG A 106 -16.56 14.28 -25.88
CA ARG A 106 -17.76 14.97 -26.38
C ARG A 106 -18.58 15.61 -25.26
N ASN A 107 -18.42 15.19 -24.03
CA ASN A 107 -19.23 15.58 -22.88
C ASN A 107 -18.45 16.49 -21.92
N TRP A 108 -17.53 15.93 -21.12
CA TRP A 108 -16.91 16.63 -20.00
C TRP A 108 -16.22 17.94 -20.36
N PRO A 109 -15.36 18.03 -21.38
CA PRO A 109 -14.70 19.28 -21.73
C PRO A 109 -15.67 20.40 -22.11
N ASN A 110 -16.86 20.04 -22.60
CA ASN A 110 -17.83 21.00 -23.15
C ASN A 110 -18.89 21.41 -22.10
N TYR A 111 -19.27 20.54 -21.18
CA TYR A 111 -20.47 20.73 -20.34
C TYR A 111 -20.26 20.50 -18.85
N ARG A 112 -19.00 20.38 -18.38
CA ARG A 112 -18.67 20.08 -16.98
C ARG A 112 -19.30 21.03 -15.95
N ASP A 113 -19.54 22.27 -16.32
CA ASP A 113 -20.11 23.26 -15.42
C ASP A 113 -21.62 23.05 -15.17
N GLU A 114 -22.28 22.28 -16.03
CA GLU A 114 -23.70 21.94 -15.94
C GLU A 114 -23.93 20.71 -15.05
N PHE A 115 -22.88 19.91 -14.74
CA PHE A 115 -22.99 18.61 -14.10
C PHE A 115 -23.75 18.65 -12.77
N PHE A 116 -23.47 19.63 -11.91
CA PHE A 116 -24.15 19.80 -10.64
C PHE A 116 -25.64 20.08 -10.81
N GLY A 117 -25.99 21.00 -11.71
CA GLY A 117 -27.37 21.36 -12.00
C GLY A 117 -28.16 20.20 -12.61
N ASP A 118 -27.58 19.50 -13.58
CA ASP A 118 -28.19 18.35 -14.22
C ASP A 118 -28.42 17.18 -13.25
N TYR A 119 -27.46 16.92 -12.36
CA TYR A 119 -27.60 15.88 -11.34
C TYR A 119 -28.72 16.22 -10.36
N THR A 120 -28.75 17.44 -9.85
CA THR A 120 -29.82 17.93 -8.97
C THR A 120 -31.18 17.86 -9.64
N ALA A 121 -31.26 18.22 -10.92
CA ALA A 121 -32.52 18.16 -11.68
C ALA A 121 -33.06 16.72 -11.79
N ILE A 122 -32.23 15.72 -11.99
CA ILE A 122 -32.63 14.31 -11.97
C ILE A 122 -33.18 13.93 -10.59
N ILE A 123 -32.50 14.29 -9.51
CA ILE A 123 -32.97 14.02 -8.14
C ILE A 123 -34.33 14.66 -7.89
N GLU A 124 -34.48 15.94 -8.20
CA GLU A 124 -35.71 16.70 -7.98
C GLU A 124 -36.87 16.17 -8.84
N SER A 125 -36.62 15.59 -10.00
CA SER A 125 -37.66 14.98 -10.84
C SER A 125 -38.31 13.78 -10.17
N PHE A 126 -37.55 12.92 -9.46
CA PHE A 126 -38.08 11.82 -8.68
C PHE A 126 -38.92 12.29 -7.48
N ARG A 127 -38.53 13.39 -6.84
CA ARG A 127 -39.25 14.01 -5.73
C ARG A 127 -40.55 14.67 -6.19
N ALA A 128 -40.49 15.41 -7.29
CA ALA A 128 -41.61 16.18 -7.82
C ALA A 128 -42.72 15.31 -8.44
N ALA A 129 -42.33 14.17 -9.04
CA ALA A 129 -43.31 13.28 -9.70
C ALA A 129 -44.30 12.67 -8.72
N HIS A 130 -43.90 12.45 -7.46
CA HIS A 130 -44.74 11.85 -6.44
C HIS A 130 -44.60 12.63 -5.11
N PRO A 131 -45.25 13.80 -4.99
CA PRO A 131 -45.10 14.69 -3.84
C PRO A 131 -45.46 14.05 -2.49
N ASP A 132 -46.38 13.12 -2.49
CA ASP A 132 -46.82 12.39 -1.30
C ASP A 132 -45.87 11.25 -0.89
N LYS A 133 -44.91 10.93 -1.74
CA LYS A 133 -43.97 9.84 -1.59
C LYS A 133 -42.54 10.31 -1.90
N SER A 134 -41.90 10.95 -0.90
CA SER A 134 -40.50 11.41 -1.05
C SER A 134 -39.55 10.20 -1.08
N PRO A 135 -38.97 9.82 -2.22
CA PRO A 135 -38.06 8.68 -2.27
C PRO A 135 -36.76 8.96 -1.54
N LYS A 136 -36.20 7.93 -0.90
CA LYS A 136 -34.81 7.98 -0.38
C LYS A 136 -33.85 7.91 -1.58
N ILE A 137 -32.94 8.89 -1.67
CA ILE A 137 -32.00 8.99 -2.79
C ILE A 137 -30.60 8.60 -2.33
N TYR A 138 -30.00 7.64 -3.04
CA TYR A 138 -28.61 7.28 -2.91
C TYR A 138 -27.84 7.78 -4.14
N VAL A 139 -26.80 8.59 -3.87
CA VAL A 139 -25.85 9.08 -4.86
C VAL A 139 -24.63 8.15 -4.88
N CYS A 140 -24.27 7.63 -6.05
CA CYS A 140 -23.16 6.69 -6.15
C CYS A 140 -21.89 7.36 -6.69
N ARG A 141 -20.74 7.17 -6.02
CA ARG A 141 -19.46 7.29 -6.69
C ARG A 141 -19.36 6.24 -7.80
N MET A 142 -18.75 6.62 -8.92
CA MET A 142 -18.65 5.74 -10.08
C MET A 142 -17.75 4.54 -9.80
N THR A 143 -18.06 3.41 -10.43
CA THR A 143 -17.13 2.28 -10.53
C THR A 143 -15.83 2.68 -11.26
N PRO A 144 -14.69 2.02 -11.02
CA PRO A 144 -13.41 2.43 -11.58
C PRO A 144 -13.34 2.29 -13.10
N ILE A 145 -12.46 3.10 -13.70
CA ILE A 145 -12.01 2.97 -15.09
C ILE A 145 -10.51 2.70 -15.05
N PHE A 146 -10.07 1.61 -15.69
CA PHE A 146 -8.67 1.18 -15.63
C PHE A 146 -7.85 1.63 -16.84
N HIS A 147 -6.52 1.56 -16.68
CA HIS A 147 -5.53 2.10 -17.61
C HIS A 147 -5.63 1.56 -19.05
N TRP A 148 -6.14 0.37 -19.29
CA TRP A 148 -6.32 -0.16 -20.66
C TRP A 148 -7.59 0.36 -21.36
N HIS A 149 -8.37 1.23 -20.74
CA HIS A 149 -9.41 1.97 -21.43
C HIS A 149 -8.79 2.87 -22.50
N ARG A 150 -9.30 2.81 -23.74
CA ARG A 150 -8.69 3.45 -24.92
C ARG A 150 -8.43 4.95 -24.81
N ARG A 151 -9.15 5.66 -23.95
CA ARG A 151 -9.02 7.10 -23.72
C ARG A 151 -8.42 7.46 -22.36
N PHE A 152 -7.86 6.48 -21.66
CA PHE A 152 -7.39 6.67 -20.29
C PHE A 152 -6.43 7.87 -20.17
N LYS A 153 -5.32 7.82 -20.91
CA LYS A 153 -4.29 8.89 -20.87
C LYS A 153 -4.69 10.19 -21.56
N SER A 154 -5.69 10.17 -22.45
CA SER A 154 -6.12 11.35 -23.21
C SER A 154 -7.23 12.16 -22.55
N GLY A 155 -7.54 11.90 -21.27
CA GLY A 155 -8.46 12.70 -20.48
C GLY A 155 -9.39 11.91 -19.55
N THR A 156 -9.85 10.72 -19.95
CA THR A 156 -10.82 9.93 -19.17
C THR A 156 -10.35 9.72 -17.73
N ARG A 157 -9.06 9.41 -17.49
CA ARG A 157 -8.45 9.26 -16.16
C ARG A 157 -8.68 10.49 -15.26
N ASP A 158 -8.34 11.66 -15.80
CA ASP A 158 -8.39 12.92 -15.03
C ASP A 158 -9.83 13.38 -14.84
N TRP A 159 -10.67 13.24 -15.88
CA TRP A 159 -12.10 13.59 -15.83
C TRP A 159 -12.88 12.66 -14.89
N TYR A 160 -12.50 11.39 -14.80
CA TYR A 160 -13.08 10.45 -13.83
C TYR A 160 -12.96 11.01 -12.40
N TRP A 161 -11.77 11.44 -11.98
CA TRP A 161 -11.57 11.98 -10.64
C TRP A 161 -12.29 13.32 -10.43
N GLN A 162 -12.32 14.19 -11.44
CA GLN A 162 -13.08 15.43 -11.37
C GLN A 162 -14.58 15.17 -11.18
N ILE A 163 -15.14 14.18 -11.87
CA ILE A 163 -16.55 13.79 -11.73
C ILE A 163 -16.79 13.18 -10.35
N GLN A 164 -15.90 12.33 -9.83
CA GLN A 164 -16.00 11.79 -8.47
C GLN A 164 -16.12 12.91 -7.42
N GLU A 165 -15.26 13.94 -7.51
CA GLU A 165 -15.31 15.09 -6.61
C GLU A 165 -16.64 15.87 -6.72
N ARG A 166 -17.20 16.01 -7.94
CA ARG A 166 -18.52 16.63 -8.14
C ARG A 166 -19.63 15.80 -7.50
N ILE A 167 -19.62 14.47 -7.65
CA ILE A 167 -20.58 13.57 -7.04
C ILE A 167 -20.54 13.66 -5.52
N GLU A 168 -19.36 13.64 -4.92
CA GLU A 168 -19.20 13.84 -3.47
C GLU A 168 -19.70 15.22 -3.01
N GLY A 169 -19.44 16.26 -3.80
CA GLY A 169 -19.96 17.60 -3.55
C GLY A 169 -21.49 17.66 -3.56
N ILE A 170 -22.14 16.95 -4.49
CA ILE A 170 -23.60 16.82 -4.57
C ILE A 170 -24.16 16.11 -3.33
N ALA A 171 -23.56 14.97 -2.95
CA ALA A 171 -23.98 14.23 -1.77
C ALA A 171 -23.91 15.11 -0.50
N ARG A 172 -22.80 15.78 -0.28
CA ARG A 172 -22.63 16.67 0.90
C ARG A 172 -23.59 17.87 0.91
N SER A 173 -23.80 18.53 -0.27
CA SER A 173 -24.61 19.75 -0.33
C SER A 173 -26.11 19.48 -0.24
N GLY A 174 -26.56 18.30 -0.68
CA GLY A 174 -27.95 17.89 -0.69
C GLY A 174 -28.37 17.01 0.47
N ASP A 175 -27.45 16.72 1.38
CA ASP A 175 -27.65 15.76 2.48
C ASP A 175 -28.16 14.40 1.96
N PHE A 176 -27.47 13.89 0.92
CA PHE A 176 -27.76 12.58 0.33
C PHE A 176 -26.75 11.54 0.81
N GLU A 177 -27.22 10.34 1.01
CA GLU A 177 -26.34 9.22 1.31
C GLU A 177 -25.49 8.85 0.08
N LEU A 178 -24.18 8.72 0.30
CA LEU A 178 -23.19 8.42 -0.72
C LEU A 178 -22.77 6.94 -0.66
N ILE A 179 -22.96 6.22 -1.76
CA ILE A 179 -22.42 4.85 -1.89
C ILE A 179 -21.14 4.89 -2.72
N ASP A 180 -20.01 4.49 -2.16
CA ASP A 180 -18.75 4.42 -2.89
C ASP A 180 -18.61 3.08 -3.64
N LEU A 181 -19.09 3.02 -4.87
CA LEU A 181 -19.00 1.82 -5.72
C LEU A 181 -17.56 1.54 -6.22
N SER A 182 -16.61 2.47 -6.02
CA SER A 182 -15.21 2.24 -6.37
C SER A 182 -14.44 1.49 -5.28
N ARG A 183 -14.86 1.59 -4.02
CA ARG A 183 -14.09 1.19 -2.83
C ARG A 183 -13.48 -0.21 -2.90
N TYR A 184 -14.26 -1.22 -3.30
CA TYR A 184 -13.81 -2.61 -3.38
C TYR A 184 -13.48 -3.08 -4.79
N LEU A 185 -13.62 -2.21 -5.79
CA LEU A 185 -13.35 -2.53 -7.19
C LEU A 185 -12.06 -1.87 -7.71
N TYR A 186 -11.63 -0.74 -7.14
CA TYR A 186 -10.47 -0.01 -7.64
C TYR A 186 -9.15 -0.78 -7.55
N SER A 187 -9.03 -1.70 -6.62
CA SER A 187 -7.90 -2.63 -6.49
C SER A 187 -8.16 -3.99 -7.17
N ARG A 188 -9.29 -4.16 -7.86
CA ARG A 188 -9.71 -5.41 -8.52
C ARG A 188 -9.84 -5.27 -10.05
N PRO A 189 -8.74 -4.89 -10.75
CA PRO A 189 -8.76 -4.79 -12.22
C PRO A 189 -9.15 -6.11 -12.91
N ASP A 190 -8.89 -7.24 -12.28
CA ASP A 190 -9.28 -8.59 -12.72
C ASP A 190 -10.79 -8.78 -12.93
N LEU A 191 -11.63 -7.94 -12.31
CA LEU A 191 -13.07 -7.95 -12.44
C LEU A 191 -13.61 -7.07 -13.56
N MET A 192 -12.76 -6.32 -14.26
CA MET A 192 -13.13 -5.34 -15.29
C MET A 192 -12.56 -5.72 -16.68
N PRO A 193 -13.11 -6.74 -17.37
CA PRO A 193 -12.51 -7.31 -18.58
C PRO A 193 -12.20 -6.31 -19.71
N ASP A 194 -12.97 -5.25 -19.84
CA ASP A 194 -12.83 -4.20 -20.83
C ASP A 194 -12.40 -2.84 -20.25
N ALA A 195 -11.87 -2.83 -19.03
CA ALA A 195 -11.43 -1.65 -18.27
C ALA A 195 -12.55 -0.77 -17.69
N LEU A 196 -13.81 -1.10 -17.90
CA LEU A 196 -14.96 -0.25 -17.54
C LEU A 196 -16.11 -1.03 -16.92
N HIS A 197 -16.45 -2.21 -17.49
CA HIS A 197 -17.62 -2.96 -17.11
C HIS A 197 -17.25 -4.13 -16.20
N PRO A 198 -17.85 -4.23 -15.01
CA PRO A 198 -17.61 -5.35 -14.12
C PRO A 198 -18.18 -6.65 -14.72
N ASN A 199 -17.50 -7.75 -14.46
CA ASN A 199 -18.04 -9.08 -14.70
C ASN A 199 -19.11 -9.42 -13.63
N PRO A 200 -19.80 -10.60 -13.69
CA PRO A 200 -20.81 -10.95 -12.70
C PRO A 200 -20.33 -10.94 -11.23
N GLU A 201 -19.07 -11.30 -10.95
CA GLU A 201 -18.50 -11.21 -9.60
C GLU A 201 -18.35 -9.74 -9.15
N GLY A 202 -17.86 -8.86 -10.03
CA GLY A 202 -17.79 -7.43 -9.77
C GLY A 202 -19.16 -6.77 -9.58
N ALA A 203 -20.16 -7.21 -10.36
CA ALA A 203 -21.55 -6.78 -10.17
C ALA A 203 -22.12 -7.23 -8.81
N GLY A 204 -21.74 -8.41 -8.31
CA GLY A 204 -22.08 -8.87 -6.97
C GLY A 204 -21.50 -8.01 -5.86
N ILE A 205 -20.28 -7.51 -6.04
CA ILE A 205 -19.67 -6.56 -5.09
C ILE A 205 -20.46 -5.24 -5.07
N ILE A 206 -20.87 -4.72 -6.23
CA ILE A 206 -21.72 -3.53 -6.30
C ILE A 206 -23.07 -3.79 -5.59
N ALA A 207 -23.72 -4.92 -5.86
CA ALA A 207 -24.97 -5.29 -5.20
C ALA A 207 -24.84 -5.35 -3.68
N GLY A 208 -23.74 -5.92 -3.16
CA GLY A 208 -23.44 -5.96 -1.73
C GLY A 208 -23.27 -4.56 -1.11
N GLN A 209 -22.60 -3.64 -1.79
CA GLN A 209 -22.45 -2.26 -1.32
C GLN A 209 -23.80 -1.52 -1.26
N VAL A 210 -24.63 -1.69 -2.29
CA VAL A 210 -25.98 -1.10 -2.33
C VAL A 210 -26.89 -1.75 -1.28
N TYR A 211 -26.79 -3.07 -1.10
CA TYR A 211 -27.51 -3.78 -0.04
C TYR A 211 -27.21 -3.24 1.34
N SER A 212 -25.92 -3.11 1.66
CA SER A 212 -25.47 -2.58 2.97
C SER A 212 -25.99 -1.16 3.21
N ALA A 213 -25.94 -0.30 2.19
CA ALA A 213 -26.44 1.08 2.30
C ALA A 213 -27.97 1.15 2.49
N ILE A 214 -28.74 0.26 1.83
CA ILE A 214 -30.21 0.23 1.97
C ILE A 214 -30.65 -0.32 3.33
N THR A 215 -29.92 -1.31 3.85
CA THR A 215 -30.29 -2.04 5.07
C THR A 215 -29.57 -1.60 6.32
N ASP A 216 -28.59 -0.68 6.18
CA ASP A 216 -27.65 -0.27 7.23
C ASP A 216 -26.81 -1.44 7.80
N ASP A 217 -26.85 -2.61 7.16
CA ASP A 217 -26.14 -3.82 7.57
C ASP A 217 -24.78 -3.92 6.88
N PHE A 218 -23.73 -3.64 7.64
CA PHE A 218 -22.31 -3.76 7.24
C PHE A 218 -21.62 -4.96 7.90
N GLY A 219 -22.38 -5.96 8.37
CA GLY A 219 -21.86 -7.17 9.02
C GLY A 219 -21.53 -6.99 10.50
N GLY A 220 -21.87 -5.83 11.06
CA GLY A 220 -21.62 -5.48 12.46
C GLY A 220 -20.15 -5.20 12.76
N LEU A 221 -19.80 -5.19 14.07
CA LEU A 221 -18.46 -4.85 14.54
C LEU A 221 -17.38 -5.76 13.97
N ALA A 222 -16.42 -5.19 13.24
CA ALA A 222 -15.21 -5.84 12.77
C ALA A 222 -14.01 -4.87 12.78
N LEU A 223 -12.81 -5.41 12.95
CA LEU A 223 -11.55 -4.65 12.95
C LEU A 223 -10.52 -5.32 12.04
N PRO A 224 -9.60 -4.53 11.42
CA PRO A 224 -8.44 -5.07 10.74
C PRO A 224 -7.57 -5.97 11.62
N ALA A 225 -6.99 -7.03 11.03
CA ALA A 225 -6.21 -8.04 11.76
C ALA A 225 -4.95 -7.48 12.46
N ILE A 226 -4.47 -6.31 12.05
CA ILE A 226 -3.33 -5.67 12.70
C ILE A 226 -3.63 -5.28 14.16
N TYR A 227 -4.90 -5.10 14.51
CA TYR A 227 -5.30 -4.94 15.90
C TYR A 227 -5.51 -6.31 16.53
N SER A 228 -4.59 -6.71 17.37
CA SER A 228 -4.65 -8.00 18.07
C SER A 228 -3.96 -7.95 19.43
N ASP A 229 -4.10 -9.01 20.19
CA ASP A 229 -3.29 -9.20 21.39
C ASP A 229 -1.81 -9.02 21.08
N ASN A 230 -1.04 -8.61 22.06
CA ASN A 230 0.40 -8.37 21.99
C ASN A 230 0.84 -7.21 21.06
N MET A 231 -0.06 -6.43 20.47
CA MET A 231 0.33 -5.29 19.62
C MET A 231 1.14 -4.25 20.40
N VAL A 232 1.96 -3.47 19.65
CA VAL A 232 2.66 -2.29 20.18
C VAL A 232 1.97 -1.06 19.64
N VAL A 233 1.44 -0.23 20.50
CA VAL A 233 0.89 1.10 20.14
C VAL A 233 2.04 2.11 20.08
N GLN A 234 2.11 2.87 18.99
CA GLN A 234 3.13 3.91 18.82
C GLN A 234 3.01 4.95 19.93
N ARG A 235 4.12 5.17 20.67
CA ARG A 235 4.17 6.19 21.73
C ARG A 235 4.23 7.61 21.18
N GLY A 236 3.86 8.58 22.02
CA GLY A 236 4.03 10.01 21.74
C GLY A 236 3.03 10.57 20.71
N VAL A 237 2.14 9.75 20.15
CA VAL A 237 1.11 10.17 19.20
C VAL A 237 -0.26 9.61 19.60
N PRO A 238 -1.37 10.31 19.27
CA PRO A 238 -2.70 9.77 19.48
C PRO A 238 -2.88 8.42 18.76
N PHE A 239 -3.51 7.46 19.43
CA PHE A 239 -3.80 6.16 18.83
C PHE A 239 -5.22 6.13 18.30
N THR A 240 -5.35 6.07 16.96
CA THR A 240 -6.64 5.93 16.29
C THR A 240 -6.84 4.50 15.84
N ILE A 241 -7.90 3.87 16.32
CA ILE A 241 -8.35 2.54 15.90
C ILE A 241 -9.52 2.70 14.93
N HIS A 242 -9.54 1.89 13.88
CA HIS A 242 -10.52 1.93 12.80
C HIS A 242 -11.23 0.58 12.68
N GLY A 243 -12.47 0.61 12.19
CA GLY A 243 -13.20 -0.61 11.92
C GLY A 243 -14.48 -0.37 11.16
N THR A 244 -15.32 -1.41 11.09
CA THR A 244 -16.67 -1.35 10.56
C THR A 244 -17.68 -1.75 11.63
N ALA A 245 -18.88 -1.22 11.53
CA ALA A 245 -20.06 -1.57 12.32
C ALA A 245 -21.29 -1.25 11.46
N ASN A 246 -22.48 -1.64 11.88
CA ASN A 246 -23.70 -1.25 11.17
C ASN A 246 -23.87 0.27 11.19
N ALA A 247 -24.39 0.84 10.10
CA ALA A 247 -24.54 2.29 9.98
C ALA A 247 -25.34 2.87 11.15
N GLY A 248 -24.93 4.02 11.66
CA GLY A 248 -25.54 4.65 12.83
C GLY A 248 -25.29 3.95 14.17
N SER A 249 -24.62 2.81 14.20
CA SER A 249 -24.30 2.11 15.44
C SER A 249 -23.31 2.87 16.30
N ARG A 250 -23.61 2.94 17.63
CA ARG A 250 -22.70 3.55 18.59
C ARG A 250 -21.55 2.60 18.90
N VAL A 251 -20.35 2.99 18.53
CA VAL A 251 -19.10 2.31 18.87
C VAL A 251 -18.52 2.89 20.14
N LYS A 252 -18.29 2.07 21.15
CA LYS A 252 -17.66 2.43 22.42
C LYS A 252 -16.29 1.80 22.50
N GLY A 253 -15.29 2.57 22.87
CA GLY A 253 -13.93 2.11 23.11
C GLY A 253 -13.45 2.44 24.50
N ARG A 254 -12.63 1.54 25.02
CA ARG A 254 -11.95 1.73 26.30
C ARG A 254 -10.48 1.29 26.16
N PHE A 255 -9.57 2.22 26.45
CA PHE A 255 -8.15 1.93 26.57
C PHE A 255 -7.77 2.10 28.05
N ASP A 256 -7.64 1.00 28.79
CA ASP A 256 -7.56 0.95 30.25
C ASP A 256 -8.72 1.72 30.92
N ASN A 257 -8.43 2.89 31.49
CA ASN A 257 -9.42 3.76 32.14
C ASN A 257 -9.99 4.85 31.23
N GLU A 258 -9.35 5.13 30.10
CA GLU A 258 -9.82 6.10 29.11
C GLU A 258 -11.00 5.53 28.31
N ARG A 259 -12.05 6.34 28.16
CA ARG A 259 -13.28 5.93 27.47
C ARG A 259 -13.62 6.94 26.39
N ASN A 260 -13.86 6.45 25.19
CA ASN A 260 -14.30 7.23 24.06
C ASN A 260 -15.45 6.54 23.33
N SER A 261 -16.20 7.29 22.52
CA SER A 261 -17.24 6.73 21.67
C SER A 261 -17.39 7.54 20.40
N THR A 262 -17.79 6.85 19.33
CA THR A 262 -18.14 7.44 18.04
C THR A 262 -19.42 6.79 17.52
N VAL A 263 -19.88 7.22 16.35
CA VAL A 263 -21.00 6.60 15.62
C VAL A 263 -20.45 6.16 14.26
N ALA A 264 -20.79 4.96 13.84
CA ALA A 264 -20.46 4.46 12.52
C ALA A 264 -21.19 5.32 11.47
N GLY A 265 -20.47 5.71 10.42
CA GLY A 265 -21.02 6.48 9.30
C GLY A 265 -21.98 5.65 8.45
N ASP A 266 -22.58 6.30 7.45
CA ASP A 266 -23.50 5.67 6.50
C ASP A 266 -22.85 4.60 5.63
N ASP A 267 -21.50 4.58 5.56
CA ASP A 267 -20.68 3.56 4.90
C ASP A 267 -20.23 2.44 5.84
N GLY A 268 -20.74 2.43 7.08
CA GLY A 268 -20.37 1.49 8.13
C GLY A 268 -18.99 1.71 8.73
N SER A 269 -18.21 2.66 8.23
CA SER A 269 -16.87 2.94 8.77
C SER A 269 -16.94 3.74 10.07
N TRP A 270 -15.99 3.49 10.96
CA TRP A 270 -15.82 4.29 12.17
C TRP A 270 -14.34 4.41 12.52
N GLN A 271 -14.02 5.47 13.26
CA GLN A 271 -12.72 5.65 13.88
C GLN A 271 -12.89 6.13 15.32
N LEU A 272 -11.96 5.74 16.16
CA LEU A 272 -11.94 6.09 17.58
C LEU A 272 -10.51 6.41 18.00
N THR A 273 -10.29 7.60 18.52
CA THR A 273 -8.96 8.08 18.88
C THR A 273 -8.80 8.12 20.39
N PHE A 274 -7.69 7.62 20.90
CA PHE A 274 -7.23 7.70 22.28
C PHE A 274 -6.05 8.66 22.37
N GLU A 275 -5.87 9.26 23.55
CA GLU A 275 -4.80 10.22 23.82
C GLU A 275 -3.41 9.58 23.63
N ALA A 276 -2.44 10.42 23.28
CA ALA A 276 -1.04 10.01 23.17
C ALA A 276 -0.52 9.52 24.53
N ARG A 277 0.27 8.45 24.50
CA ARG A 277 0.85 7.83 25.71
C ARG A 277 2.33 7.63 25.55
N GLU A 278 3.06 7.74 26.65
CA GLU A 278 4.46 7.38 26.72
C GLU A 278 4.64 5.92 27.13
N ALA A 279 5.77 5.33 26.77
CA ALA A 279 6.11 3.98 27.18
C ALA A 279 6.29 3.90 28.70
N ASP A 280 5.58 3.01 29.37
CA ASP A 280 5.59 2.86 30.83
C ASP A 280 5.96 1.45 31.31
N GLY A 281 6.31 0.57 30.37
CA GLY A 281 6.69 -0.83 30.64
C GLY A 281 5.56 -1.72 31.15
N LYS A 282 4.30 -1.27 31.08
CA LYS A 282 3.15 -2.02 31.53
C LYS A 282 2.42 -2.72 30.39
N SER A 283 1.61 -3.70 30.75
CA SER A 283 0.64 -4.33 29.85
C SER A 283 -0.69 -3.59 29.93
N HIS A 284 -1.22 -3.21 28.77
CA HIS A 284 -2.47 -2.47 28.61
C HIS A 284 -3.55 -3.32 27.93
N LYS A 285 -4.80 -2.79 27.94
CA LYS A 285 -5.96 -3.44 27.32
C LYS A 285 -6.79 -2.41 26.53
N ILE A 286 -7.27 -2.83 25.37
CA ILE A 286 -8.26 -2.08 24.60
C ILE A 286 -9.49 -2.94 24.42
N LYS A 287 -10.67 -2.36 24.64
CA LYS A 287 -11.96 -3.00 24.45
C LYS A 287 -12.82 -2.13 23.53
N ILE A 288 -13.39 -2.75 22.49
CA ILE A 288 -14.30 -2.11 21.53
C ILE A 288 -15.63 -2.84 21.54
N GLU A 289 -16.74 -2.08 21.59
CA GLU A 289 -18.10 -2.63 21.67
C GLU A 289 -19.03 -1.90 20.68
N ALA A 290 -19.72 -2.66 19.84
CA ALA A 290 -20.79 -2.19 18.95
C ALA A 290 -21.64 -3.38 18.50
N ASP A 291 -22.87 -3.16 18.06
CA ASP A 291 -23.78 -4.16 17.48
C ASP A 291 -23.98 -5.41 18.35
N GLY A 292 -23.96 -5.24 19.67
CA GLY A 292 -24.05 -6.36 20.62
C GLY A 292 -22.81 -7.25 20.70
N LYS A 293 -21.74 -6.91 19.95
CA LYS A 293 -20.44 -7.60 20.00
C LYS A 293 -19.44 -6.83 20.86
N SER A 294 -18.47 -7.53 21.41
CA SER A 294 -17.36 -6.97 22.18
C SER A 294 -16.06 -7.67 21.76
N ILE A 295 -15.05 -6.88 21.44
CA ILE A 295 -13.70 -7.32 21.08
C ILE A 295 -12.75 -6.70 22.12
N GLU A 296 -11.93 -7.52 22.76
CA GLU A 296 -10.93 -7.07 23.74
C GLU A 296 -9.55 -7.53 23.28
N PHE A 297 -8.59 -6.62 23.28
CA PHE A 297 -7.17 -6.89 23.07
C PHE A 297 -6.42 -6.72 24.38
N THR A 298 -5.53 -7.67 24.65
CA THR A 298 -4.75 -7.75 25.88
C THR A 298 -3.26 -7.75 25.60
N ASN A 299 -2.47 -7.58 26.65
CA ASN A 299 -1.01 -7.55 26.56
C ASN A 299 -0.48 -6.51 25.55
N ILE A 300 -1.12 -5.35 25.48
CA ILE A 300 -0.69 -4.26 24.61
C ILE A 300 0.49 -3.56 25.28
N ALA A 301 1.53 -3.23 24.49
CA ALA A 301 2.63 -2.39 24.91
C ALA A 301 2.55 -1.01 24.25
N ILE A 302 3.12 0.00 24.91
CA ILE A 302 3.34 1.33 24.32
C ILE A 302 4.84 1.45 24.02
N GLY A 303 5.19 1.72 22.79
CA GLY A 303 6.58 1.71 22.34
C GLY A 303 6.76 2.27 20.93
N GLU A 304 7.79 1.81 20.26
CA GLU A 304 8.11 2.22 18.87
C GLU A 304 7.60 1.19 17.88
N VAL A 305 6.99 1.63 16.77
CA VAL A 305 6.53 0.75 15.72
C VAL A 305 7.19 1.10 14.40
N TRP A 306 7.81 0.13 13.75
CA TRP A 306 8.50 0.30 12.47
C TRP A 306 8.02 -0.68 11.41
N LEU A 307 7.84 -0.18 10.19
CA LEU A 307 7.56 -1.01 9.02
C LEU A 307 8.88 -1.46 8.38
N CYS A 308 9.06 -2.77 8.23
CA CYS A 308 10.23 -3.39 7.64
C CYS A 308 9.80 -4.05 6.32
N SER A 309 10.16 -3.46 5.17
CA SER A 309 9.64 -3.90 3.89
C SER A 309 10.72 -3.98 2.81
N GLY A 310 10.38 -4.59 1.68
CA GLY A 310 11.29 -4.78 0.57
C GLY A 310 11.18 -6.16 -0.08
N GLN A 311 12.34 -6.73 -0.46
CA GLN A 311 12.38 -8.04 -1.11
C GLN A 311 13.13 -9.09 -0.28
N SER A 312 13.63 -10.15 -0.93
CA SER A 312 14.22 -11.32 -0.27
C SER A 312 15.29 -11.04 0.78
N ASN A 313 16.12 -10.01 0.59
CA ASN A 313 17.13 -9.63 1.56
C ASN A 313 16.53 -9.04 2.85
N MET A 314 15.38 -8.38 2.78
CA MET A 314 14.61 -8.01 3.97
C MET A 314 13.87 -9.23 4.56
N ALA A 315 13.31 -10.09 3.71
CA ALA A 315 12.62 -11.31 4.16
C ALA A 315 13.53 -12.40 4.73
N PHE A 316 14.85 -12.27 4.56
CA PHE A 316 15.86 -13.27 4.97
C PHE A 316 15.80 -13.52 6.47
N MET A 317 15.54 -14.80 6.83
CA MET A 317 15.22 -15.17 8.23
C MET A 317 16.47 -15.28 9.11
N VAL A 318 16.30 -15.03 10.40
CA VAL A 318 17.35 -15.18 11.42
C VAL A 318 17.98 -16.58 11.36
N LYS A 319 17.18 -17.65 11.20
CA LYS A 319 17.69 -19.04 11.12
C LYS A 319 18.65 -19.30 9.96
N GLU A 320 18.62 -18.46 8.91
CA GLU A 320 19.44 -18.57 7.71
C GLU A 320 20.70 -17.70 7.79
N SER A 321 20.70 -16.74 8.73
CA SER A 321 21.80 -15.79 8.92
C SER A 321 22.97 -16.39 9.68
N SER A 322 24.19 -15.85 9.46
CA SER A 322 25.40 -16.23 10.20
C SER A 322 25.35 -15.87 11.69
N HIS A 323 24.45 -14.98 12.10
CA HIS A 323 24.31 -14.53 13.48
C HIS A 323 23.19 -15.23 14.27
N ARG A 324 22.63 -16.33 13.75
CA ARG A 324 21.51 -17.04 14.36
C ARG A 324 21.66 -17.30 15.84
N GLU A 325 22.77 -17.93 16.24
CA GLU A 325 23.01 -18.33 17.66
C GLU A 325 23.11 -17.10 18.57
N ALA A 326 23.85 -16.07 18.14
CA ALA A 326 23.97 -14.83 18.89
C ALA A 326 22.62 -14.10 19.02
N SER A 327 21.81 -14.09 17.95
CA SER A 327 20.47 -13.50 17.96
C SER A 327 19.54 -14.19 18.95
N LEU A 328 19.53 -15.51 18.97
CA LEU A 328 18.68 -16.31 19.85
C LEU A 328 19.14 -16.25 21.33
N ALA A 329 20.44 -16.16 21.57
CA ALA A 329 20.98 -15.99 22.93
C ALA A 329 20.65 -14.63 23.56
N ASN A 330 20.33 -13.61 22.75
CA ASN A 330 20.07 -12.23 23.19
C ASN A 330 18.59 -11.83 23.18
N ILE A 331 17.67 -12.80 23.21
CA ILE A 331 16.22 -12.52 23.24
C ILE A 331 15.79 -11.96 24.60
N GLU A 332 16.37 -12.43 25.70
CA GLU A 332 15.99 -12.04 27.05
C GLU A 332 16.30 -10.55 27.33
N GLY A 333 15.43 -9.93 28.13
CA GLY A 333 15.63 -8.54 28.60
C GLY A 333 15.12 -7.45 27.64
N LYS A 334 14.55 -7.83 26.48
CA LYS A 334 13.97 -6.90 25.51
C LYS A 334 12.47 -7.21 25.31
N ASP A 335 11.66 -6.20 25.05
CA ASP A 335 10.27 -6.37 24.60
C ASP A 335 10.17 -6.05 23.11
N ILE A 336 10.38 -7.05 22.26
CA ILE A 336 10.23 -6.97 20.82
C ILE A 336 9.01 -7.79 20.41
N ARG A 337 8.13 -7.19 19.62
CA ARG A 337 6.91 -7.83 19.15
C ARG A 337 6.85 -7.82 17.64
N LEU A 338 6.42 -8.93 17.07
CA LEU A 338 6.58 -9.25 15.67
C LEU A 338 5.21 -9.38 14.99
N TYR A 339 4.98 -8.62 13.95
CA TYR A 339 3.84 -8.78 13.03
C TYR A 339 4.38 -9.20 11.67
N ASP A 340 4.38 -10.50 11.39
CA ASP A 340 5.06 -11.10 10.25
C ASP A 340 4.07 -11.46 9.15
N MET A 341 4.05 -10.66 8.09
CA MET A 341 3.15 -10.82 6.94
C MET A 341 3.74 -11.81 5.93
N LYS A 342 3.46 -13.09 6.12
CA LYS A 342 3.97 -14.15 5.24
C LYS A 342 3.07 -14.37 4.03
N PRO A 343 3.66 -14.58 2.83
CA PRO A 343 2.90 -14.90 1.64
C PRO A 343 2.32 -16.32 1.71
N ARG A 344 1.11 -16.48 1.18
CA ARG A 344 0.45 -17.79 1.02
C ARG A 344 1.20 -18.68 0.04
N VAL A 345 1.81 -18.10 -0.99
CA VAL A 345 2.66 -18.75 -1.98
C VAL A 345 3.92 -17.94 -2.22
N TYR A 346 5.05 -18.63 -2.30
CA TYR A 346 6.32 -18.00 -2.61
C TYR A 346 6.50 -17.82 -4.12
N THR A 347 7.16 -16.75 -4.51
CA THR A 347 7.48 -16.41 -5.90
C THR A 347 8.72 -17.16 -6.39
N ASP A 348 8.76 -18.46 -6.19
CA ASP A 348 9.81 -19.35 -6.68
C ASP A 348 9.56 -19.77 -8.15
N ASN A 349 10.48 -20.51 -8.75
CA ASN A 349 10.35 -21.00 -10.11
C ASN A 349 9.41 -22.23 -10.19
N VAL A 350 8.16 -22.04 -9.80
CA VAL A 350 7.11 -23.07 -9.75
C VAL A 350 5.81 -22.55 -10.36
N GLU A 351 4.99 -23.44 -10.86
CA GLU A 351 3.63 -23.13 -11.29
C GLU A 351 2.69 -23.21 -10.09
N TRP A 352 1.84 -22.20 -9.91
CA TRP A 352 0.84 -22.19 -8.86
C TRP A 352 -0.42 -22.95 -9.26
N ASP A 353 -1.08 -23.53 -8.27
CA ASP A 353 -2.37 -24.19 -8.45
C ASP A 353 -3.53 -23.18 -8.56
N THR A 354 -4.70 -23.67 -8.96
CA THR A 354 -5.90 -22.84 -9.14
C THR A 354 -6.34 -22.15 -7.84
N THR A 355 -6.15 -22.81 -6.67
CA THR A 355 -6.52 -22.24 -5.37
C THR A 355 -5.69 -20.99 -5.07
N ALA A 356 -4.37 -21.06 -5.29
CA ALA A 356 -3.47 -19.92 -5.15
C ALA A 356 -3.83 -18.80 -6.12
N LEU A 357 -4.10 -19.13 -7.40
CA LEU A 357 -4.46 -18.13 -8.42
C LEU A 357 -5.75 -17.38 -8.09
N VAL A 358 -6.76 -18.08 -7.56
CA VAL A 358 -8.01 -17.46 -7.10
C VAL A 358 -7.78 -16.58 -5.87
N ALA A 359 -6.98 -17.05 -4.90
CA ALA A 359 -6.64 -16.30 -3.70
C ALA A 359 -5.96 -14.96 -4.05
N LEU A 360 -5.00 -14.99 -4.99
CA LEU A 360 -4.32 -13.77 -5.47
C LEU A 360 -5.29 -12.74 -6.06
N ASN A 361 -6.23 -13.16 -6.89
CA ASN A 361 -7.23 -12.27 -7.47
C ASN A 361 -8.14 -11.65 -6.38
N ARG A 362 -8.42 -12.39 -5.30
CA ARG A 362 -9.24 -11.93 -4.16
C ARG A 362 -8.47 -11.14 -3.11
N HIS A 363 -7.22 -10.82 -3.36
CA HIS A 363 -6.31 -10.15 -2.41
C HIS A 363 -6.00 -10.98 -1.14
N ASP A 364 -6.26 -12.28 -1.16
CA ASP A 364 -5.91 -13.20 -0.08
C ASP A 364 -4.49 -13.76 -0.28
N TYR A 365 -3.53 -12.84 -0.44
CA TYR A 365 -2.13 -13.18 -0.69
C TYR A 365 -1.37 -13.49 0.59
N TYR A 366 -1.62 -12.74 1.66
CA TYR A 366 -0.96 -12.96 2.94
C TYR A 366 -1.73 -13.96 3.80
N ILE A 367 -1.00 -14.84 4.49
CA ILE A 367 -1.57 -15.68 5.52
C ILE A 367 -2.02 -14.78 6.67
N PRO A 368 -3.24 -14.98 7.23
CA PRO A 368 -3.66 -14.22 8.40
C PRO A 368 -2.63 -14.30 9.53
N THR A 369 -2.20 -13.16 10.03
CA THR A 369 -1.20 -13.07 11.10
C THR A 369 -1.71 -12.18 12.23
N LEU A 370 -1.11 -12.36 13.40
CA LEU A 370 -1.35 -11.58 14.62
C LEU A 370 0.00 -11.17 15.20
N TRP A 371 0.00 -10.16 16.06
CA TRP A 371 1.19 -9.79 16.81
C TRP A 371 1.66 -10.92 17.71
N GLN A 372 2.93 -11.23 17.64
CA GLN A 372 3.57 -12.30 18.39
C GLN A 372 4.64 -11.74 19.32
N MET A 373 4.70 -12.27 20.53
CA MET A 373 5.83 -12.04 21.42
C MET A 373 7.08 -12.70 20.87
N GLN A 374 8.25 -12.10 21.06
CA GLN A 374 9.51 -12.76 20.73
C GLN A 374 9.70 -14.04 21.56
N ASN A 375 10.16 -15.08 20.92
CA ASN A 375 10.68 -16.32 21.45
C ASN A 375 11.62 -16.93 20.41
N GLU A 376 12.31 -18.02 20.72
CA GLU A 376 13.26 -18.64 19.79
C GLU A 376 12.63 -19.01 18.45
N GLU A 377 11.42 -19.53 18.44
CA GLU A 377 10.73 -19.95 17.23
C GLU A 377 10.35 -18.74 16.35
N ASN A 378 9.68 -17.75 16.95
CA ASN A 378 9.20 -16.57 16.22
C ASN A 378 10.37 -15.74 15.68
N VAL A 379 11.40 -15.51 16.50
CA VAL A 379 12.61 -14.78 16.09
C VAL A 379 13.38 -15.55 15.02
N SER A 380 13.54 -16.87 15.16
CA SER A 380 14.23 -17.72 14.18
C SER A 380 13.61 -17.62 12.78
N ASN A 381 12.27 -17.49 12.71
CA ASN A 381 11.50 -17.42 11.47
C ASN A 381 11.20 -16.00 11.00
N PHE A 382 11.69 -14.97 11.70
CA PHE A 382 11.49 -13.56 11.37
C PHE A 382 12.66 -12.98 10.57
N SER A 383 12.45 -11.81 9.94
CA SER A 383 13.48 -11.05 9.24
C SER A 383 14.70 -10.78 10.12
N ALA A 384 15.88 -11.21 9.71
CA ALA A 384 17.11 -10.94 10.44
C ALA A 384 17.46 -9.45 10.48
N VAL A 385 17.30 -8.74 9.36
CA VAL A 385 17.57 -7.30 9.28
C VAL A 385 16.62 -6.54 10.21
N ALA A 386 15.31 -6.83 10.13
CA ALA A 386 14.32 -6.19 10.98
C ALA A 386 14.54 -6.51 12.47
N TYR A 387 14.88 -7.76 12.81
CA TYR A 387 15.14 -8.15 14.19
C TYR A 387 16.35 -7.42 14.80
N HIS A 388 17.48 -7.37 14.08
CA HIS A 388 18.68 -6.64 14.57
C HIS A 388 18.45 -5.14 14.65
N PHE A 389 17.69 -4.56 13.73
CA PHE A 389 17.25 -3.18 13.82
C PHE A 389 16.43 -2.93 15.10
N GLY A 390 15.40 -3.74 15.33
CA GLY A 390 14.53 -3.60 16.50
C GLY A 390 15.25 -3.89 17.81
N ALA A 391 16.15 -4.86 17.83
CA ALA A 391 16.96 -5.20 19.00
C ALA A 391 17.86 -4.04 19.46
N MET A 392 18.55 -3.39 18.51
CA MET A 392 19.38 -2.21 18.82
C MET A 392 18.54 -1.02 19.27
N LEU A 393 17.35 -0.83 18.69
CA LEU A 393 16.42 0.21 19.15
C LEU A 393 15.95 -0.06 20.59
N ALA A 394 15.52 -1.30 20.88
CA ALA A 394 15.05 -1.68 22.21
C ALA A 394 16.13 -1.49 23.27
N ASP A 395 17.36 -1.90 22.97
CA ASP A 395 18.51 -1.70 23.88
C ASP A 395 18.83 -0.23 24.12
N SER A 396 18.78 0.58 23.06
CA SER A 396 19.17 2.00 23.15
C SER A 396 18.10 2.88 23.78
N LEU A 397 16.82 2.58 23.53
CA LEU A 397 15.70 3.41 23.97
C LEU A 397 15.07 2.91 25.28
N GLY A 398 15.27 1.64 25.63
CA GLY A 398 14.67 1.02 26.80
C GLY A 398 13.13 0.91 26.76
N VAL A 399 12.55 0.82 25.56
CA VAL A 399 11.10 0.74 25.34
C VAL A 399 10.72 -0.47 24.47
N PRO A 400 9.47 -0.94 24.52
CA PRO A 400 8.98 -1.96 23.62
C PRO A 400 9.13 -1.55 22.15
N VAL A 401 9.44 -2.49 21.27
CA VAL A 401 9.56 -2.27 19.82
C VAL A 401 8.68 -3.25 19.05
N GLY A 402 7.75 -2.72 18.27
CA GLY A 402 6.93 -3.46 17.33
C GLY A 402 7.51 -3.41 15.92
N LEU A 403 7.69 -4.57 15.31
CA LEU A 403 8.21 -4.71 13.96
C LEU A 403 7.16 -5.34 13.05
N ILE A 404 6.70 -4.57 12.07
CA ILE A 404 5.80 -5.05 11.02
C ILE A 404 6.67 -5.44 9.84
N CYS A 405 6.75 -6.74 9.51
CA CYS A 405 7.51 -7.21 8.37
C CYS A 405 6.60 -7.55 7.19
N ASN A 406 6.80 -6.82 6.08
CA ASN A 406 6.10 -7.03 4.81
C ASN A 406 7.13 -7.02 3.68
N ALA A 407 7.78 -8.16 3.44
CA ALA A 407 8.83 -8.29 2.45
C ALA A 407 8.61 -9.53 1.57
N ILE A 408 8.67 -9.36 0.25
CA ILE A 408 8.36 -10.41 -0.72
C ILE A 408 9.54 -10.69 -1.64
N GLY A 409 9.97 -11.94 -1.68
CA GLY A 409 11.11 -12.39 -2.50
C GLY A 409 10.96 -11.98 -3.97
N GLY A 410 11.96 -11.26 -4.49
CA GLY A 410 12.01 -10.83 -5.89
C GLY A 410 11.03 -9.73 -6.27
N ALA A 411 10.30 -9.13 -5.35
CA ALA A 411 9.34 -8.09 -5.66
C ALA A 411 10.02 -6.81 -6.18
N PRO A 412 9.57 -6.25 -7.31
CA PRO A 412 10.01 -4.95 -7.78
C PRO A 412 9.33 -3.82 -6.99
N ALA A 413 10.00 -2.67 -6.90
CA ALA A 413 9.58 -1.55 -6.05
C ALA A 413 8.21 -0.97 -6.46
N GLU A 414 7.88 -0.94 -7.75
CA GLU A 414 6.60 -0.47 -8.29
C GLU A 414 5.39 -1.28 -7.81
N SER A 415 5.58 -2.50 -7.36
CA SER A 415 4.49 -3.30 -6.77
C SER A 415 4.00 -2.76 -5.42
N PHE A 416 4.79 -1.93 -4.75
CA PHE A 416 4.50 -1.33 -3.44
C PHE A 416 4.00 0.13 -3.53
N ILE A 417 3.69 0.65 -4.71
CA ILE A 417 3.19 2.02 -4.92
C ILE A 417 1.67 2.00 -5.12
N ASP A 418 0.95 2.95 -4.56
CA ASP A 418 -0.50 3.06 -4.75
C ASP A 418 -0.87 3.29 -6.23
N ARG A 419 -1.99 2.70 -6.65
CA ARG A 419 -2.46 2.70 -8.04
C ARG A 419 -2.69 4.10 -8.59
N LYS A 420 -3.35 4.97 -7.82
CA LYS A 420 -3.65 6.34 -8.26
C LYS A 420 -2.39 7.12 -8.56
N THR A 421 -1.35 6.94 -7.77
CA THR A 421 -0.04 7.56 -7.98
C THR A 421 0.61 7.09 -9.28
N ILE A 422 0.65 5.77 -9.53
CA ILE A 422 1.20 5.25 -10.79
C ILE A 422 0.36 5.70 -11.99
N GLU A 423 -0.96 5.61 -11.91
CA GLU A 423 -1.87 6.00 -13.00
C GLU A 423 -1.71 7.46 -13.42
N HIS A 424 -1.40 8.37 -12.49
CA HIS A 424 -1.25 9.80 -12.76
C HIS A 424 0.20 10.25 -12.99
N HIS A 425 1.18 9.37 -12.78
CA HIS A 425 2.57 9.70 -13.07
C HIS A 425 2.84 9.62 -14.59
N PRO A 426 3.42 10.66 -15.22
CA PRO A 426 3.56 10.74 -16.68
C PRO A 426 4.37 9.58 -17.29
N MET A 427 5.37 9.05 -16.59
CA MET A 427 6.20 7.92 -17.01
C MET A 427 5.68 6.59 -16.46
N LEU A 428 5.40 6.51 -15.14
CA LEU A 428 5.12 5.23 -14.47
C LEU A 428 3.78 4.63 -14.88
N VAL A 429 2.85 5.41 -15.42
CA VAL A 429 1.58 4.88 -15.97
C VAL A 429 1.83 3.81 -17.03
N ASP A 430 2.94 3.88 -17.74
CA ASP A 430 3.29 2.91 -18.77
C ASP A 430 3.69 1.55 -18.20
N LEU A 431 4.14 1.48 -16.94
CA LEU A 431 4.37 0.21 -16.21
C LEU A 431 3.11 -0.66 -16.10
N LEU A 432 1.93 -0.05 -16.04
CA LEU A 432 0.66 -0.78 -15.93
C LEU A 432 0.27 -1.49 -17.23
N TYR A 433 0.70 -0.96 -18.40
CA TYR A 433 0.32 -1.51 -19.69
C TYR A 433 1.09 -2.79 -19.98
N ASN A 434 0.35 -3.90 -20.07
CA ASN A 434 0.89 -5.20 -20.41
C ASN A 434 2.16 -5.55 -19.62
N TRP A 435 2.15 -5.32 -18.31
CA TRP A 435 3.32 -5.37 -17.42
C TRP A 435 4.14 -6.67 -17.56
N LYS A 436 3.51 -7.77 -17.92
CA LYS A 436 4.17 -9.08 -18.14
C LYS A 436 5.09 -9.11 -19.37
N GLU A 437 4.92 -8.19 -20.29
CA GLU A 437 5.72 -8.05 -21.52
C GLU A 437 6.44 -6.69 -21.58
N ASN A 438 6.21 -5.82 -20.61
CA ASN A 438 6.77 -4.48 -20.56
C ASN A 438 8.27 -4.53 -20.18
N ASP A 439 9.15 -3.99 -21.00
CA ASP A 439 10.59 -4.00 -20.81
C ASP A 439 11.09 -3.03 -19.71
N MET A 440 10.24 -2.16 -19.22
CA MET A 440 10.51 -1.37 -18.00
C MET A 440 10.59 -2.25 -16.74
N ILE A 441 9.98 -3.45 -16.78
CA ILE A 441 10.04 -4.44 -15.70
C ILE A 441 11.10 -5.49 -16.06
N GLN A 442 11.95 -5.81 -15.09
CA GLN A 442 13.08 -6.69 -15.29
C GLN A 442 12.66 -8.08 -15.86
N ASP A 443 13.39 -8.56 -16.85
CA ASP A 443 13.05 -9.76 -17.62
C ASP A 443 12.83 -11.00 -16.75
N TRP A 444 13.71 -11.25 -15.78
CA TRP A 444 13.55 -12.42 -14.91
C TRP A 444 12.30 -12.30 -13.99
N CYS A 445 11.88 -11.10 -13.62
CA CYS A 445 10.63 -10.88 -12.87
C CYS A 445 9.42 -11.28 -13.73
N ARG A 446 9.42 -10.84 -14.99
CA ARG A 446 8.36 -11.19 -15.98
C ARG A 446 8.32 -12.69 -16.24
N GLY A 447 9.50 -13.29 -16.47
CA GLY A 447 9.62 -14.73 -16.73
C GLY A 447 9.14 -15.59 -15.56
N ARG A 448 9.52 -15.23 -14.33
CA ARG A 448 9.05 -15.90 -13.12
C ARG A 448 7.55 -15.74 -12.94
N ALA A 449 7.02 -14.53 -13.08
CA ALA A 449 5.59 -14.30 -13.01
C ALA A 449 4.82 -15.13 -14.06
N ALA A 450 5.29 -15.17 -15.29
CA ALA A 450 4.69 -15.98 -16.34
C ALA A 450 4.65 -17.48 -15.97
N GLN A 451 5.72 -18.00 -15.37
CA GLN A 451 5.78 -19.38 -14.87
C GLN A 451 4.79 -19.60 -13.72
N ASN A 452 4.77 -18.72 -12.72
CA ASN A 452 3.90 -18.86 -11.56
C ASN A 452 2.41 -18.93 -11.97
N ILE A 453 1.98 -18.12 -12.93
CA ILE A 453 0.57 -18.05 -13.36
C ILE A 453 0.24 -18.86 -14.61
N ALA A 454 1.12 -19.76 -15.06
CA ALA A 454 0.97 -20.52 -16.30
C ALA A 454 -0.35 -21.31 -16.40
N LYS A 455 -0.92 -21.72 -15.27
CA LYS A 455 -2.22 -22.42 -15.21
C LYS A 455 -3.44 -21.51 -15.23
N SER A 456 -3.25 -20.18 -15.18
CA SER A 456 -4.37 -19.27 -15.20
C SER A 456 -4.97 -19.14 -16.59
N THR A 457 -6.29 -19.22 -16.67
CA THR A 457 -7.08 -18.87 -17.86
C THR A 457 -7.55 -17.42 -17.85
N ASN A 458 -7.39 -16.72 -16.72
CA ASN A 458 -7.75 -15.31 -16.58
C ASN A 458 -6.64 -14.43 -17.18
N ARG A 459 -6.95 -13.67 -18.24
CA ARG A 459 -6.00 -12.74 -18.87
C ARG A 459 -5.52 -11.63 -17.91
N LEU A 460 -6.34 -11.30 -16.91
CA LEU A 460 -6.09 -10.29 -15.90
C LEU A 460 -5.65 -10.92 -14.55
N GLN A 461 -5.06 -12.12 -14.61
CA GLN A 461 -4.53 -12.79 -13.42
C GLN A 461 -3.56 -11.89 -12.69
N ARG A 462 -3.82 -11.67 -11.40
CA ARG A 462 -2.98 -10.86 -10.52
C ARG A 462 -1.73 -11.63 -10.07
N HIS A 463 -0.67 -10.87 -9.78
CA HIS A 463 0.61 -11.42 -9.33
C HIS A 463 1.33 -10.44 -8.38
N PRO A 464 2.09 -10.89 -7.37
CA PRO A 464 2.83 -10.01 -6.44
C PRO A 464 3.82 -9.06 -7.11
N TYR A 465 4.33 -9.39 -8.29
CA TYR A 465 5.22 -8.50 -9.07
C TYR A 465 4.49 -7.51 -9.96
N GLU A 466 3.16 -7.61 -10.05
CA GLU A 466 2.36 -6.64 -10.78
C GLU A 466 2.45 -5.26 -10.08
N PRO A 467 2.65 -4.16 -10.83
CA PRO A 467 2.61 -2.83 -10.24
C PRO A 467 1.36 -2.61 -9.38
N CYS A 468 1.52 -2.00 -8.21
CA CYS A 468 0.50 -1.73 -7.19
C CYS A 468 0.05 -2.93 -6.34
N TYR A 469 0.27 -4.17 -6.74
CA TYR A 469 -0.36 -5.33 -6.09
C TYR A 469 0.02 -5.47 -4.60
N LEU A 470 1.31 -5.35 -4.27
CA LEU A 470 1.78 -5.46 -2.87
C LEU A 470 1.40 -4.24 -2.02
N TYR A 471 1.20 -3.08 -2.66
CA TYR A 471 0.57 -1.96 -1.97
C TYR A 471 -0.89 -2.30 -1.60
N GLU A 472 -1.67 -2.77 -2.57
CA GLU A 472 -3.11 -3.07 -2.40
C GLU A 472 -3.36 -4.17 -1.36
N THR A 473 -2.51 -5.20 -1.34
CA THR A 473 -2.68 -6.37 -0.47
C THR A 473 -1.91 -6.29 0.85
N GLY A 474 -0.82 -5.52 0.91
CA GLY A 474 0.12 -5.55 2.03
C GLY A 474 0.37 -4.22 2.72
N ILE A 475 0.27 -3.09 2.02
CA ILE A 475 0.49 -1.75 2.60
C ILE A 475 -0.84 -1.10 3.00
N ALA A 476 -1.80 -1.00 2.08
CA ALA A 476 -3.08 -0.36 2.34
C ALA A 476 -3.83 -0.95 3.56
N PRO A 477 -3.87 -2.29 3.78
CA PRO A 477 -4.55 -2.86 4.94
C PRO A 477 -3.96 -2.50 6.30
N ILE A 478 -2.67 -2.12 6.36
CA ILE A 478 -1.98 -1.75 7.60
C ILE A 478 -1.77 -0.25 7.75
N ALA A 479 -2.12 0.54 6.76
CA ALA A 479 -1.90 1.99 6.72
C ALA A 479 -2.66 2.77 7.81
N CYS A 480 -3.70 2.16 8.39
CA CYS A 480 -4.42 2.71 9.54
C CYS A 480 -3.63 2.65 10.86
N TYR A 481 -2.52 1.91 10.90
CA TYR A 481 -1.73 1.71 12.10
C TYR A 481 -0.60 2.74 12.17
N PRO A 482 -0.47 3.53 13.27
CA PRO A 482 0.59 4.50 13.42
C PRO A 482 1.97 3.82 13.50
N ILE A 483 2.94 4.36 12.76
CA ILE A 483 4.34 3.91 12.74
C ILE A 483 5.30 5.08 12.89
N SER A 484 6.48 4.85 13.46
CA SER A 484 7.57 5.84 13.54
C SER A 484 8.19 6.10 12.17
N GLY A 485 8.35 5.07 11.35
CA GLY A 485 8.97 5.14 10.04
C GLY A 485 9.06 3.79 9.35
N ALA A 486 9.78 3.76 8.23
CA ALA A 486 10.00 2.56 7.44
C ALA A 486 11.49 2.27 7.24
N ILE A 487 11.86 0.99 7.27
CA ILE A 487 13.13 0.49 6.77
C ILE A 487 12.89 -0.38 5.52
N TRP A 488 13.74 -0.18 4.49
CA TRP A 488 13.55 -0.74 3.17
C TRP A 488 14.80 -1.43 2.63
N TYR A 489 14.69 -2.72 2.27
CA TYR A 489 15.78 -3.43 1.62
C TYR A 489 15.31 -4.06 0.31
N GLN A 490 15.53 -3.34 -0.78
CA GLN A 490 15.13 -3.73 -2.13
C GLN A 490 16.01 -2.98 -3.15
N GLY A 491 16.08 -3.47 -4.36
CA GLY A 491 16.79 -2.85 -5.48
C GLY A 491 17.23 -3.87 -6.51
N GLU A 492 17.43 -5.13 -6.12
CA GLU A 492 17.93 -6.19 -6.98
C GLU A 492 17.02 -6.46 -8.18
N SER A 493 15.72 -6.25 -8.00
CA SER A 493 14.70 -6.41 -9.04
C SER A 493 14.54 -5.18 -9.94
N ASN A 494 15.21 -4.05 -9.61
CA ASN A 494 15.17 -2.81 -10.38
C ASN A 494 16.55 -2.36 -10.91
N ALA A 495 17.63 -3.09 -10.57
CA ALA A 495 19.00 -2.70 -10.90
C ALA A 495 19.37 -2.81 -12.39
N HIS A 496 18.45 -3.20 -13.25
CA HIS A 496 18.60 -3.23 -14.70
C HIS A 496 18.42 -1.83 -15.34
N ASN A 497 17.75 -0.91 -14.65
CA ASN A 497 17.49 0.45 -15.13
C ASN A 497 17.57 1.43 -13.95
N VAL A 498 18.73 2.07 -13.83
CA VAL A 498 19.07 2.97 -12.71
C VAL A 498 18.18 4.21 -12.72
N GLU A 499 17.99 4.81 -13.89
CA GLU A 499 17.24 6.05 -14.07
C GLU A 499 15.75 5.85 -13.77
N LEU A 500 15.18 4.76 -14.21
CA LEU A 500 13.80 4.39 -13.89
C LEU A 500 13.65 4.13 -12.39
N HIS A 501 14.62 3.43 -11.76
CA HIS A 501 14.58 3.18 -10.33
C HIS A 501 14.60 4.48 -9.51
N GLU A 502 15.37 5.49 -9.91
CA GLU A 502 15.36 6.78 -9.22
C GLU A 502 13.94 7.39 -9.19
N VAL A 503 13.21 7.34 -10.30
CA VAL A 503 11.83 7.81 -10.39
C VAL A 503 10.88 6.95 -9.54
N ILE A 504 11.00 5.63 -9.63
CA ILE A 504 10.18 4.68 -8.86
C ILE A 504 10.37 4.88 -7.36
N PHE A 505 11.64 5.00 -6.90
CA PHE A 505 11.93 5.12 -5.48
C PHE A 505 11.43 6.45 -4.88
N LEU A 506 11.63 7.56 -5.58
CA LEU A 506 11.05 8.86 -5.20
C LEU A 506 9.52 8.78 -5.05
N THR A 507 8.88 8.14 -6.03
CA THR A 507 7.43 7.96 -6.06
C THR A 507 6.93 7.03 -4.95
N LEU A 508 7.69 5.97 -4.64
CA LEU A 508 7.40 5.03 -3.55
C LEU A 508 7.37 5.75 -2.19
N VAL A 509 8.43 6.49 -1.88
CA VAL A 509 8.53 7.22 -0.60
C VAL A 509 7.41 8.24 -0.47
N ASP A 510 7.11 8.98 -1.53
CA ASP A 510 6.03 9.97 -1.56
C ASP A 510 4.64 9.29 -1.42
N SER A 511 4.40 8.16 -2.10
CA SER A 511 3.18 7.36 -1.97
C SER A 511 2.95 6.92 -0.52
N TRP A 512 3.96 6.39 0.15
CA TRP A 512 3.83 5.93 1.54
C TRP A 512 3.64 7.08 2.53
N ARG A 513 4.35 8.20 2.35
CA ARG A 513 4.15 9.39 3.18
C ARG A 513 2.72 9.95 3.07
N ARG A 514 2.13 9.93 1.89
CA ARG A 514 0.71 10.27 1.72
C ARG A 514 -0.21 9.25 2.37
N THR A 515 0.09 7.96 2.23
CA THR A 515 -0.69 6.87 2.82
C THR A 515 -0.80 6.98 4.34
N TRP A 516 0.28 7.31 5.02
CA TRP A 516 0.30 7.55 6.47
C TRP A 516 0.00 9.00 6.87
N ASN A 517 -0.30 9.88 5.89
CA ASN A 517 -0.47 11.32 6.10
C ASN A 517 0.67 11.94 6.93
N ASN A 518 1.90 11.49 6.68
CA ASN A 518 3.10 11.94 7.38
C ASN A 518 4.20 12.31 6.37
N PRO A 519 4.28 13.59 5.93
CA PRO A 519 5.24 14.03 4.90
C PRO A 519 6.70 13.97 5.35
N ILE A 520 6.95 13.88 6.66
CA ILE A 520 8.28 13.79 7.23
C ILE A 520 8.60 12.40 7.78
N MET A 521 7.78 11.39 7.46
CA MET A 521 8.01 10.02 7.90
C MET A 521 9.41 9.56 7.50
N PRO A 522 10.27 9.13 8.47
CA PRO A 522 11.59 8.60 8.19
C PRO A 522 11.51 7.39 7.27
N PHE A 523 12.40 7.35 6.27
CA PHE A 523 12.49 6.25 5.33
C PHE A 523 13.96 5.88 5.16
N TYR A 524 14.41 4.84 5.86
CA TYR A 524 15.79 4.38 5.80
C TYR A 524 15.92 3.15 4.91
N PHE A 525 16.88 3.14 4.00
CA PHE A 525 17.01 2.04 3.06
C PHE A 525 18.42 1.46 3.03
N VAL A 526 18.59 0.31 2.39
CA VAL A 526 19.87 -0.37 2.27
C VAL A 526 20.45 -0.11 0.88
N GLN A 527 21.67 0.43 0.81
CA GLN A 527 22.48 0.38 -0.41
C GLN A 527 22.86 -1.07 -0.67
N LEU A 528 22.59 -1.57 -1.88
CA LEU A 528 22.76 -2.99 -2.23
C LEU A 528 24.17 -3.52 -1.90
N SER A 529 24.22 -4.77 -1.44
CA SER A 529 25.48 -5.50 -1.25
C SER A 529 26.20 -5.74 -2.57
N SER A 530 27.49 -6.01 -2.53
CA SER A 530 28.29 -6.28 -3.73
C SER A 530 28.08 -7.70 -4.26
N ILE A 531 27.97 -7.83 -5.59
CA ILE A 531 27.82 -9.09 -6.32
C ILE A 531 28.32 -8.89 -7.76
N ASN A 532 28.82 -9.93 -8.44
CA ASN A 532 29.32 -9.85 -9.83
C ASN A 532 28.21 -9.61 -10.86
N ARG A 533 27.60 -8.41 -10.81
CA ARG A 533 26.64 -7.92 -11.81
C ARG A 533 27.06 -6.52 -12.30
N PRO A 534 27.26 -6.34 -13.62
CA PRO A 534 27.87 -5.10 -14.17
C PRO A 534 27.18 -3.80 -13.79
N SER A 535 25.84 -3.77 -13.67
CA SER A 535 25.09 -2.56 -13.32
C SER A 535 25.20 -2.13 -11.84
N TRP A 536 25.70 -3.00 -10.96
CA TRP A 536 25.65 -2.83 -9.51
C TRP A 536 26.37 -1.58 -8.99
N PRO A 537 27.59 -1.21 -9.41
CA PRO A 537 28.24 0.01 -8.91
C PRO A 537 27.44 1.27 -9.24
N HIS A 538 26.92 1.36 -10.46
CA HIS A 538 26.08 2.48 -10.90
C HIS A 538 24.80 2.59 -10.05
N PHE A 539 24.19 1.44 -9.76
CA PHE A 539 22.97 1.39 -8.93
C PHE A 539 23.25 1.80 -7.48
N ARG A 540 24.35 1.30 -6.88
CA ARG A 540 24.75 1.68 -5.51
C ARG A 540 25.05 3.18 -5.38
N ASP A 541 25.74 3.77 -6.36
CA ASP A 541 26.00 5.22 -6.35
C ASP A 541 24.72 6.04 -6.58
N SER A 542 23.79 5.55 -7.41
CA SER A 542 22.45 6.15 -7.53
C SER A 542 21.71 6.11 -6.20
N GLN A 543 21.72 4.99 -5.47
CA GLN A 543 21.12 4.88 -4.15
C GLN A 543 21.74 5.91 -3.16
N ARG A 544 23.06 6.11 -3.18
CA ARG A 544 23.72 7.16 -2.37
C ARG A 544 23.19 8.56 -2.71
N ARG A 545 23.06 8.87 -4.01
CA ARG A 545 22.53 10.18 -4.46
C ARG A 545 21.04 10.36 -4.13
N LEU A 546 20.25 9.29 -4.10
CA LEU A 546 18.83 9.36 -3.74
C LEU A 546 18.63 9.86 -2.30
N ALA A 547 19.47 9.44 -1.35
CA ALA A 547 19.39 9.90 0.02
C ALA A 547 19.52 11.44 0.14
N THR A 548 20.31 12.08 -0.73
CA THR A 548 20.44 13.54 -0.75
C THR A 548 19.28 14.28 -1.42
N LYS A 549 18.45 13.57 -2.20
CA LYS A 549 17.31 14.14 -2.93
C LYS A 549 16.00 14.10 -2.13
N ILE A 550 15.90 13.22 -1.12
CA ILE A 550 14.67 12.96 -0.37
C ILE A 550 14.88 13.39 1.09
N PRO A 551 14.19 14.42 1.59
CA PRO A 551 14.26 14.79 3.00
C PRO A 551 13.82 13.62 3.91
N TYR A 552 14.44 13.51 5.09
CA TYR A 552 14.18 12.44 6.07
C TYR A 552 14.34 11.03 5.49
N CYS A 553 15.26 10.88 4.53
CA CYS A 553 15.60 9.62 3.89
C CYS A 553 17.11 9.44 3.92
N ASP A 554 17.58 8.25 4.30
CA ASP A 554 19.01 7.95 4.36
C ASP A 554 19.25 6.45 4.19
N PHE A 555 20.51 6.00 4.10
CA PHE A 555 20.83 4.64 3.76
C PHE A 555 21.92 4.00 4.60
N ALA A 556 21.81 2.70 4.79
CA ALA A 556 22.83 1.83 5.36
C ALA A 556 23.64 1.17 4.25
N VAL A 557 24.97 1.22 4.36
CA VAL A 557 25.88 0.54 3.42
C VAL A 557 25.88 -0.96 3.68
N SER A 558 25.90 -1.77 2.61
CA SER A 558 26.07 -3.23 2.69
C SER A 558 27.03 -3.80 1.63
N SER A 559 27.72 -2.95 0.90
CA SER A 559 28.67 -3.38 -0.15
C SER A 559 29.87 -4.16 0.37
N ASP A 560 30.25 -3.96 1.62
CA ASP A 560 31.33 -4.65 2.34
C ASP A 560 31.02 -6.10 2.73
N ILE A 561 29.75 -6.47 2.77
CA ILE A 561 29.27 -7.81 3.18
C ILE A 561 28.68 -8.62 2.05
N GLY A 562 28.96 -8.25 0.81
CA GLY A 562 28.47 -8.95 -0.38
C GLY A 562 29.11 -10.32 -0.61
N HIS A 563 28.64 -11.00 -1.66
CA HIS A 563 29.17 -12.28 -2.10
C HIS A 563 29.29 -12.28 -3.64
N PRO A 564 30.36 -12.89 -4.23
CA PRO A 564 30.58 -12.80 -5.66
C PRO A 564 29.46 -13.39 -6.52
N THR A 565 28.74 -14.41 -6.03
CA THR A 565 27.72 -15.14 -6.81
C THR A 565 26.38 -15.28 -6.11
N ASP A 566 26.31 -15.13 -4.77
CA ASP A 566 25.07 -15.22 -4.00
C ASP A 566 24.49 -13.82 -3.75
N VAL A 567 23.26 -13.61 -4.18
CA VAL A 567 22.54 -12.36 -3.98
C VAL A 567 22.04 -12.16 -2.54
N HIS A 568 22.13 -13.23 -1.73
CA HIS A 568 21.67 -13.24 -0.33
C HIS A 568 22.87 -13.43 0.63
N PRO A 569 23.69 -12.38 0.90
CA PRO A 569 24.75 -12.49 1.89
C PRO A 569 24.14 -12.82 3.27
N LYS A 570 24.79 -13.72 4.00
CA LYS A 570 24.28 -14.21 5.30
C LYS A 570 24.50 -13.26 6.48
N GLU A 571 25.39 -12.27 6.31
CA GLU A 571 25.72 -11.23 7.29
C GLU A 571 24.60 -10.19 7.37
N LYS A 572 23.54 -10.42 8.16
CA LYS A 572 22.36 -9.54 8.25
C LYS A 572 22.40 -8.59 9.45
N ALA A 573 23.08 -8.98 10.53
CA ALA A 573 23.16 -8.17 11.75
C ALA A 573 23.74 -6.77 11.49
N PRO A 574 24.90 -6.61 10.80
CA PRO A 574 25.44 -5.28 10.53
C PRO A 574 24.49 -4.38 9.73
N VAL A 575 23.67 -4.95 8.84
CA VAL A 575 22.69 -4.17 8.07
C VAL A 575 21.59 -3.62 8.97
N GLY A 576 20.99 -4.47 9.82
CA GLY A 576 19.97 -4.05 10.79
C GLY A 576 20.51 -3.00 11.77
N GLU A 577 21.72 -3.20 12.28
CA GLU A 577 22.37 -2.28 13.20
C GLU A 577 22.69 -0.92 12.55
N ARG A 578 23.17 -0.89 11.29
CA ARG A 578 23.40 0.35 10.55
C ARG A 578 22.12 1.12 10.29
N LEU A 579 21.02 0.45 9.97
CA LEU A 579 19.70 1.09 9.87
C LEU A 579 19.24 1.66 11.22
N ALA A 580 19.45 0.93 12.32
CA ALA A 580 19.11 1.40 13.66
C ALA A 580 19.94 2.62 14.07
N ARG A 581 21.23 2.69 13.72
CA ARG A 581 22.10 3.86 13.95
C ARG A 581 21.54 5.11 13.26
N LEU A 582 21.03 4.99 12.02
CA LEU A 582 20.36 6.09 11.33
C LEU A 582 19.13 6.58 12.12
N ALA A 583 18.27 5.65 12.54
CA ALA A 583 17.09 6.00 13.32
C ALA A 583 17.44 6.64 14.67
N LEU A 584 18.40 6.06 15.40
CA LEU A 584 18.86 6.59 16.71
C LEU A 584 19.42 8.00 16.59
N ASN A 585 20.25 8.25 15.58
CA ASN A 585 20.86 9.56 15.39
C ASN A 585 19.86 10.59 14.89
N GLN A 586 19.16 10.30 13.79
CA GLN A 586 18.36 11.30 13.05
C GLN A 586 16.93 11.46 13.60
N PHE A 587 16.28 10.37 13.95
CA PHE A 587 14.88 10.41 14.40
C PHE A 587 14.77 10.53 15.91
N TYR A 588 15.60 9.79 16.67
CA TYR A 588 15.60 9.86 18.13
C TYR A 588 16.57 10.88 18.72
N GLY A 589 17.33 11.58 17.89
CA GLY A 589 18.21 12.68 18.30
C GLY A 589 19.46 12.26 19.10
N MET A 590 19.83 10.98 19.04
CA MET A 590 21.05 10.46 19.71
C MET A 590 22.30 10.76 18.88
N THR A 591 22.66 12.04 18.75
CA THR A 591 23.72 12.54 17.86
C THR A 591 25.11 11.97 18.14
N HIS A 592 25.34 11.35 19.31
CA HIS A 592 26.58 10.64 19.64
C HIS A 592 26.71 9.26 18.97
N VAL A 593 25.61 8.72 18.43
CA VAL A 593 25.63 7.45 17.70
C VAL A 593 26.13 7.71 16.28
N ALA A 594 27.31 7.19 15.93
CA ALA A 594 27.80 7.29 14.56
C ALA A 594 26.86 6.55 13.59
N GLN A 595 26.46 7.22 12.49
CA GLN A 595 25.47 6.70 11.56
C GLN A 595 26.05 6.31 10.20
N HIS A 596 27.17 6.94 9.79
CA HIS A 596 27.83 6.71 8.50
C HIS A 596 29.32 6.41 8.68
N GLY A 597 29.89 5.70 7.72
CA GLY A 597 31.31 5.64 7.49
C GLY A 597 31.82 6.84 6.71
N PRO A 598 33.10 6.83 6.28
CA PRO A 598 33.68 7.91 5.52
C PRO A 598 32.85 8.29 4.31
N THR A 599 32.37 9.53 4.28
CA THR A 599 31.48 10.06 3.22
C THR A 599 32.23 11.14 2.46
N PRO A 600 32.42 11.05 1.14
CA PRO A 600 33.18 12.03 0.37
C PRO A 600 32.44 13.36 0.31
N VAL A 601 33.11 14.46 0.67
CA VAL A 601 32.58 15.83 0.61
C VAL A 601 32.98 16.52 -0.67
N LYS A 602 34.28 16.46 -0.99
CA LYS A 602 34.85 17.07 -2.19
C LYS A 602 36.15 16.38 -2.58
N ALA A 603 36.52 16.53 -3.85
CA ALA A 603 37.84 16.25 -4.36
C ALA A 603 38.39 17.49 -5.09
N TYR A 604 39.64 17.80 -4.95
CA TYR A 604 40.29 18.98 -5.53
C TYR A 604 41.78 18.78 -5.73
N ILE A 605 42.42 19.69 -6.50
CA ILE A 605 43.86 19.67 -6.73
C ILE A 605 44.56 20.66 -5.79
N GLU A 606 45.60 20.19 -5.07
CA GLU A 606 46.45 21.01 -4.24
C GLU A 606 47.90 20.54 -4.38
N GLY A 607 48.82 21.48 -4.67
CA GLY A 607 50.24 21.19 -4.81
C GLY A 607 50.61 20.17 -5.88
N GLY A 608 49.73 19.95 -6.87
CA GLY A 608 49.93 18.94 -7.93
C GLY A 608 49.41 17.55 -7.56
N ASN A 609 48.79 17.43 -6.39
CA ASN A 609 48.18 16.19 -5.90
C ASN A 609 46.65 16.30 -5.94
N THR A 610 45.98 15.14 -6.04
CA THR A 610 44.53 15.02 -5.88
C THR A 610 44.19 14.76 -4.41
N ILE A 611 43.42 15.64 -3.81
CA ILE A 611 42.96 15.55 -2.40
C ILE A 611 41.50 15.16 -2.38
N ILE A 612 41.14 14.17 -1.55
CA ILE A 612 39.73 13.79 -1.28
C ILE A 612 39.48 14.04 0.20
N GLU A 613 38.51 14.89 0.53
CA GLU A 613 38.09 15.14 1.91
C GLU A 613 36.80 14.35 2.22
N PHE A 614 36.76 13.79 3.43
CA PHE A 614 35.65 13.01 3.94
C PHE A 614 35.06 13.63 5.20
N GLU A 615 33.78 13.49 5.40
CA GLU A 615 33.10 13.66 6.68
C GLU A 615 32.75 12.29 7.30
N ASN A 616 32.22 12.27 8.50
CA ASN A 616 31.85 11.05 9.25
C ASN A 616 33.07 10.13 9.58
N ALA A 617 34.23 10.68 9.57
CA ALA A 617 35.47 10.03 10.01
C ALA A 617 36.44 11.10 10.52
N ALA A 618 36.91 10.98 11.76
CA ALA A 618 38.05 11.77 12.23
C ALA A 618 39.36 11.21 11.64
N THR A 619 39.39 9.89 11.48
CA THR A 619 40.49 9.18 10.83
C THR A 619 39.96 8.05 9.97
N ILE A 620 40.34 8.04 8.70
CA ILE A 620 40.05 6.93 7.77
C ILE A 620 40.94 5.74 8.15
N THR A 621 40.35 4.57 8.30
CA THR A 621 41.05 3.32 8.57
C THR A 621 40.56 2.22 7.61
N THR A 622 41.00 0.99 7.82
CA THR A 622 40.62 -0.17 7.02
C THR A 622 40.05 -1.27 7.91
N SER A 623 39.03 -1.94 7.47
CA SER A 623 38.29 -2.97 8.23
C SER A 623 39.13 -4.20 8.58
N ASP A 624 40.19 -4.45 7.84
CA ASP A 624 41.07 -5.62 7.97
C ASP A 624 42.51 -5.28 8.38
N GLY A 625 42.82 -4.02 8.68
CA GLY A 625 44.17 -3.53 9.04
C GLY A 625 45.18 -3.57 7.89
N ASN A 626 44.78 -3.97 6.68
CA ASN A 626 45.61 -3.95 5.50
C ASN A 626 45.57 -2.58 4.81
N LYS A 627 46.33 -2.40 3.73
CA LYS A 627 46.24 -1.19 2.92
C LYS A 627 44.87 -0.96 2.35
N LEU A 628 44.52 0.31 2.17
CA LEU A 628 43.24 0.72 1.54
C LEU A 628 43.13 0.17 0.11
N ARG A 629 41.97 -0.37 -0.22
CA ARG A 629 41.61 -0.93 -1.51
C ARG A 629 40.32 -0.34 -2.02
N GLY A 630 40.13 -0.41 -3.35
CA GLY A 630 38.87 -0.05 -3.98
C GLY A 630 38.75 1.40 -4.43
N LEU A 631 39.80 2.24 -4.21
CA LEU A 631 39.87 3.60 -4.72
C LEU A 631 40.42 3.59 -6.15
N GLN A 632 39.83 4.36 -7.04
CA GLN A 632 40.25 4.50 -8.44
C GLN A 632 40.19 5.97 -8.87
N ILE A 633 41.11 6.34 -9.76
CA ILE A 633 41.17 7.68 -10.36
C ILE A 633 41.13 7.59 -11.89
N ALA A 634 40.64 8.66 -12.52
CA ALA A 634 40.71 8.84 -13.97
C ALA A 634 41.12 10.26 -14.32
N GLY A 635 41.92 10.40 -15.41
CA GLY A 635 42.15 11.68 -16.07
C GLY A 635 40.93 12.12 -16.89
N GLU A 636 41.11 13.27 -17.58
CA GLU A 636 40.00 13.88 -18.36
C GLU A 636 39.40 12.92 -19.41
N PHE A 637 40.25 12.21 -20.13
CA PHE A 637 39.85 11.31 -21.24
C PHE A 637 40.23 9.84 -21.01
N GLY A 638 40.79 9.51 -19.83
CA GLY A 638 41.27 8.16 -19.54
C GLY A 638 40.24 7.27 -18.85
N GLY A 639 40.49 5.96 -18.89
CA GLY A 639 39.82 5.00 -18.06
C GLY A 639 40.26 5.12 -16.59
N PHE A 640 39.47 4.53 -15.67
CA PHE A 640 39.83 4.46 -14.27
C PHE A 640 40.93 3.44 -14.02
N ALA A 641 41.88 3.82 -13.18
CA ALA A 641 42.97 2.98 -12.66
C ALA A 641 42.89 2.89 -11.14
N ASP A 642 43.26 1.72 -10.59
CA ASP A 642 43.34 1.52 -9.15
C ASP A 642 44.49 2.40 -8.55
N VAL A 643 44.25 2.97 -7.39
CA VAL A 643 45.24 3.73 -6.64
C VAL A 643 46.08 2.79 -5.80
N ASP A 644 47.41 2.84 -5.95
CA ASP A 644 48.36 2.06 -5.14
C ASP A 644 48.76 2.81 -3.85
N PHE A 645 48.26 2.38 -2.73
CA PHE A 645 48.62 2.91 -1.40
C PHE A 645 50.00 2.47 -0.90
N ASN A 646 50.83 1.80 -1.73
CA ASN A 646 52.23 1.56 -1.46
C ASN A 646 53.12 2.70 -1.93
N SER A 647 52.75 3.36 -3.01
CA SER A 647 53.64 4.27 -3.73
C SER A 647 52.95 5.56 -4.24
N GLN A 648 51.61 5.63 -4.25
CA GLN A 648 50.87 6.68 -4.94
C GLN A 648 49.98 7.50 -4.00
N ALA A 649 49.59 6.97 -2.84
CA ALA A 649 48.63 7.66 -1.98
C ALA A 649 48.90 7.46 -0.49
N THR A 650 48.49 8.47 0.32
CA THR A 650 48.53 8.46 1.78
C THR A 650 47.21 8.84 2.40
N ILE A 651 46.97 8.37 3.63
CA ILE A 651 45.83 8.78 4.45
C ILE A 651 46.31 9.78 5.50
N GLU A 652 45.69 10.95 5.57
CA GLU A 652 45.99 12.03 6.50
C GLU A 652 44.72 12.42 7.28
N GLY A 653 44.44 11.72 8.37
CA GLY A 653 43.22 11.91 9.14
C GLY A 653 41.97 11.58 8.30
N ASN A 654 41.15 12.58 8.03
CA ASN A 654 39.94 12.46 7.17
C ASN A 654 40.17 12.77 5.68
N ARG A 655 41.44 12.79 5.24
CA ARG A 655 41.82 13.07 3.86
C ARG A 655 42.59 11.91 3.24
N ILE A 656 42.43 11.76 1.94
CA ILE A 656 43.30 10.92 1.10
C ILE A 656 44.01 11.83 0.14
N VAL A 657 45.35 11.76 0.15
CA VAL A 657 46.26 12.49 -0.75
C VAL A 657 46.79 11.50 -1.78
N ILE A 658 46.57 11.79 -3.06
CA ILE A 658 47.00 10.97 -4.19
C ILE A 658 47.98 11.76 -5.05
N ASP A 659 49.14 11.20 -5.34
CA ASP A 659 50.17 11.82 -6.20
C ASP A 659 49.62 11.98 -7.63
N GLY A 660 49.76 13.21 -8.15
CA GLY A 660 49.26 13.58 -9.48
C GLY A 660 47.82 14.07 -9.51
N THR A 661 47.42 14.54 -10.68
CA THR A 661 46.14 15.18 -10.89
C THR A 661 45.13 14.22 -11.57
N ALA A 662 43.97 14.06 -10.95
CA ALA A 662 42.85 13.33 -11.50
C ALA A 662 41.70 14.29 -11.85
N HIS A 663 40.78 13.87 -12.71
CA HIS A 663 39.51 14.55 -13.01
C HIS A 663 38.33 13.91 -12.32
N ARG A 664 38.40 12.61 -12.07
CA ARG A 664 37.35 11.85 -11.37
C ARG A 664 37.95 10.86 -10.40
N VAL A 665 37.24 10.64 -9.32
CA VAL A 665 37.58 9.65 -8.30
C VAL A 665 36.36 8.79 -8.04
N ARG A 666 36.56 7.49 -7.86
CA ARG A 666 35.52 6.58 -7.43
C ARG A 666 36.02 5.53 -6.45
N TYR A 667 35.09 5.03 -5.61
CA TYR A 667 35.40 4.05 -4.60
C TYR A 667 34.40 2.89 -4.62
N ALA A 668 34.86 1.66 -4.32
CA ALA A 668 34.09 0.43 -4.29
C ALA A 668 33.30 0.20 -5.60
N TRP A 669 33.86 0.57 -6.75
CA TRP A 669 33.17 0.61 -8.04
C TRP A 669 33.11 -0.74 -8.76
N ARG A 670 33.76 -1.76 -8.24
CA ARG A 670 33.64 -3.10 -8.81
C ARG A 670 32.27 -3.70 -8.48
N PRO A 671 31.66 -4.48 -9.38
CA PRO A 671 30.40 -5.17 -9.11
C PRO A 671 30.44 -5.95 -7.78
N TYR A 672 31.36 -6.91 -7.65
CA TYR A 672 31.80 -7.44 -6.37
C TYR A 672 33.08 -6.70 -5.97
N THR A 673 33.12 -6.21 -4.73
CA THR A 673 34.23 -5.38 -4.24
C THR A 673 34.79 -5.91 -2.92
N ASP A 674 36.11 -5.82 -2.77
CA ASP A 674 36.87 -6.05 -1.54
C ASP A 674 37.33 -4.73 -0.90
N ALA A 675 36.66 -3.64 -1.21
CA ALA A 675 36.91 -2.31 -0.68
C ALA A 675 36.76 -2.31 0.85
N ASN A 676 37.71 -1.72 1.57
CA ASN A 676 37.89 -1.89 3.02
C ASN A 676 37.94 -0.59 3.82
N MET A 677 37.58 0.58 3.24
CA MET A 677 37.56 1.86 3.92
C MET A 677 36.49 1.92 5.01
N VAL A 678 36.86 2.23 6.22
CA VAL A 678 35.99 2.44 7.37
C VAL A 678 36.41 3.65 8.18
N ASN A 679 35.54 4.17 9.02
CA ASN A 679 35.89 5.13 10.05
C ASN A 679 36.38 4.43 11.35
N GLU A 680 36.66 5.20 12.39
CA GLU A 680 37.06 4.73 13.71
C GLU A 680 36.03 3.83 14.41
N GLU A 681 34.73 3.94 14.05
CA GLU A 681 33.65 3.09 14.54
C GLU A 681 33.47 1.79 13.71
N GLY A 682 34.30 1.59 12.69
CA GLY A 682 34.18 0.44 11.79
C GLY A 682 33.04 0.51 10.77
N LEU A 683 32.41 1.68 10.59
CA LEU A 683 31.37 1.86 9.60
C LEU A 683 31.96 2.04 8.19
N PRO A 684 31.50 1.30 7.18
CA PRO A 684 32.09 1.32 5.85
C PRO A 684 31.70 2.57 5.05
N ALA A 685 32.63 3.00 4.19
CA ALA A 685 32.34 4.00 3.16
C ALA A 685 31.42 3.41 2.08
N SER A 686 30.50 4.23 1.56
CA SER A 686 29.60 3.84 0.46
C SER A 686 30.32 3.77 -0.88
N THR A 687 29.73 3.10 -1.87
CA THR A 687 30.14 3.24 -3.27
C THR A 687 29.87 4.68 -3.74
N PHE A 688 30.87 5.32 -4.35
CA PHE A 688 30.71 6.67 -4.92
C PHE A 688 31.56 6.91 -6.16
N GLU A 689 31.12 7.85 -6.99
CA GLU A 689 31.91 8.56 -8.00
C GLU A 689 31.73 10.07 -7.80
N ILE A 690 32.82 10.84 -7.80
CA ILE A 690 32.84 12.30 -7.68
C ILE A 690 33.82 12.93 -8.65
N GLU A 691 33.53 14.17 -9.06
CA GLU A 691 34.44 14.99 -9.86
C GLU A 691 35.46 15.69 -8.98
N VAL A 692 36.66 15.88 -9.53
CA VAL A 692 37.75 16.67 -8.93
C VAL A 692 37.65 18.10 -9.45
N LYS A 693 37.50 19.06 -8.58
CA LYS A 693 37.32 20.50 -8.88
C LYS A 693 38.62 21.29 -8.78
#